data_923ec043f8a1820defb0e848d0fadfe1
#
_entry.id   923ec043f8a1820defb0e848d0fadfe1
#
_cell.length_a   1.000
_cell.length_b   1.000
_cell.length_c   1.000
_cell.angle_alpha   90.00
_cell.angle_beta   90.00
_cell.angle_gamma   90.00
#
_symmetry.space_group_name_H-M   'P 1'
#
loop_
_entity.id
_entity.type
_entity.pdbx_description
1 polymer ?
#
loop_
_entity_poly.entity_id
_entity_poly.type
_entity_poly.pdbx_seq_one_letter_code
_entity_poly.pdbx_strand_id
1 'polypeptide(L)'
;MRRGFFQLLLAFLLLLAVPVWVRAQATAIVLDDFEAKTTRWQPGKAPTYQDSSAQKVALTTEHATGTQAVALHFTKTETPKAIFLVEQPIDLSQAPMLEFDLFNPGTAAEVAIALSTGSSWEWHESASAPLKQGAQTVAFDLTGNQYKTARSNWAFGVPVAKLAETQRLALIIIPTGDGAVYLDNLRLTTTMTTGAVTPKAVVIPTPTATPVRTTKAATTVAIAPPPTPARQYRALTLGLTTDGVVANPFDPAQLDLQVRFTSPTGKIFLIPAFWYQAFTPQLQPDGAPGWQVRFTPTEAGSWRAQAELTQPKLTSKALTFSVAANAKARGFVRVHPENARYFAFDNGDLYFPIGLNIAWSTGDVLKDYERWFDRLSANGGNVARIWMASWSFALEWNDTGLGDYSNRMKQAWLLDQVFKLAEERGIYIMLTLLNHGAFSTSVNPEWADNPYNVATGGMLKRPDEFVTNSEAKELFKRRLRYIAARWGSSPHLFAWEWWNEINWTPITDAQLEPWIAEMTETLTTYEPYGHLFTHSYASGSGSPIWQMPELSFAQQHDYSGSDPISVFAGAYQGFDKTAGDKPRLVGELGNTASGENWELDPEAIHLHNGLWAAPFTGYAGGAMYWWWDNYIDPNNLWSHFKGLADFFADEDLTRLTATPVTVSTKEATAVALQGEEHALLWVRSNGYTVQAVQEAYDQAVRAALKAKRKFTEWRYEPPVLSTITVMLTGLQDGAYTVRWYSPTARSWGKEERIQVKNGTATLTIPSLQRDLAAKVVRVP
;
A
#
# COMPACT_ATOMS: atom_id res chain seq x y z
N MET A 1 -44.38 62.14 -4.68
CA MET A 1 -45.78 62.59 -4.61
C MET A 1 -46.60 61.53 -3.95
N ARG A 2 -47.22 61.91 -2.85
CA ARG A 2 -48.49 61.48 -2.21
C ARG A 2 -48.65 59.94 -1.95
N ARG A 3 -48.56 59.50 -0.65
CA ARG A 3 -49.60 59.49 0.41
C ARG A 3 -50.84 58.69 0.00
N GLY A 4 -51.36 57.74 0.78
CA GLY A 4 -51.72 57.68 2.18
C GLY A 4 -52.29 56.33 2.50
N PHE A 5 -52.07 55.84 3.70
CA PHE A 5 -52.98 55.83 4.85
C PHE A 5 -54.39 55.23 4.59
N PHE A 6 -54.75 54.12 5.25
CA PHE A 6 -55.75 54.12 6.33
C PHE A 6 -55.76 52.79 7.13
N GLN A 7 -56.04 52.98 8.39
CA GLN A 7 -56.03 52.09 9.55
C GLN A 7 -57.33 51.29 9.75
N LEU A 8 -57.20 50.25 10.59
CA LEU A 8 -58.07 49.69 11.64
C LEU A 8 -59.47 49.16 11.27
N LEU A 9 -59.73 47.89 11.69
CA LEU A 9 -60.72 47.61 12.74
C LEU A 9 -60.52 46.21 13.35
N LEU A 10 -60.40 46.16 14.69
CA LEU A 10 -60.47 44.98 15.57
C LEU A 10 -61.89 44.39 15.59
N ALA A 11 -62.02 43.06 15.53
CA ALA A 11 -63.18 42.38 16.11
C ALA A 11 -62.73 40.99 16.66
N PHE A 12 -62.85 40.87 17.95
CA PHE A 12 -62.72 39.63 18.75
C PHE A 12 -63.77 38.60 18.35
N LEU A 13 -63.34 37.36 18.05
CA LEU A 13 -64.21 36.17 18.17
C LEU A 13 -63.32 35.01 18.67
N LEU A 14 -63.48 34.68 19.97
CA LEU A 14 -63.06 33.45 20.56
C LEU A 14 -63.76 32.29 19.89
N LEU A 15 -63.06 31.42 19.17
CA LEU A 15 -63.49 30.09 18.82
C LEU A 15 -62.48 29.09 19.36
N LEU A 16 -62.94 28.22 20.24
CA LEU A 16 -62.25 27.10 20.80
C LEU A 16 -61.67 26.23 19.68
N ALA A 17 -60.31 26.29 19.49
CA ALA A 17 -59.60 25.36 18.63
C ALA A 17 -59.25 24.16 19.46
N VAL A 18 -59.95 23.06 19.26
CA VAL A 18 -59.53 21.72 19.62
C VAL A 18 -58.26 21.41 18.78
N PRO A 19 -57.15 21.01 19.38
CA PRO A 19 -55.99 20.61 18.56
C PRO A 19 -56.32 19.28 17.88
N VAL A 20 -56.62 19.33 16.61
CA VAL A 20 -56.56 18.14 15.75
C VAL A 20 -55.13 17.73 15.61
N TRP A 21 -54.72 16.73 16.38
CA TRP A 21 -53.48 16.03 16.14
C TRP A 21 -53.58 15.31 14.79
N VAL A 22 -53.13 15.93 13.73
CA VAL A 22 -52.84 15.23 12.48
C VAL A 22 -51.63 14.34 12.80
N ARG A 23 -51.87 13.07 13.08
CA ARG A 23 -50.84 12.04 12.99
C ARG A 23 -50.34 12.06 11.55
N ALA A 24 -49.13 12.61 11.33
CA ALA A 24 -48.39 12.35 10.11
C ALA A 24 -48.26 10.83 10.01
N GLN A 25 -48.93 10.20 9.08
CA GLN A 25 -48.68 8.81 8.71
C GLN A 25 -47.21 8.79 8.21
N ALA A 26 -46.39 8.03 8.92
CA ALA A 26 -45.04 7.76 8.48
C ALA A 26 -45.12 7.11 7.09
N THR A 27 -44.72 7.81 6.06
CA THR A 27 -44.66 7.29 4.70
C THR A 27 -43.51 6.30 4.62
N ALA A 28 -43.83 5.01 4.64
CA ALA A 28 -42.82 3.97 4.38
C ALA A 28 -42.53 3.93 2.88
N ILE A 29 -41.24 3.85 2.52
CA ILE A 29 -40.77 3.63 1.15
C ILE A 29 -40.51 2.13 1.01
N VAL A 30 -41.35 1.43 0.26
CA VAL A 30 -41.23 -0.01 0.02
C VAL A 30 -40.07 -0.25 -0.94
N LEU A 31 -39.08 -1.04 -0.54
CA LEU A 31 -37.94 -1.46 -1.34
C LEU A 31 -38.21 -2.80 -2.04
N ASP A 32 -38.85 -3.74 -1.33
CA ASP A 32 -39.26 -5.03 -1.86
C ASP A 32 -40.48 -5.58 -1.03
N ASP A 33 -41.60 -5.80 -1.67
CA ASP A 33 -42.78 -6.42 -1.06
C ASP A 33 -42.92 -7.91 -1.42
N PHE A 34 -41.96 -8.44 -2.21
CA PHE A 34 -41.87 -9.81 -2.68
C PHE A 34 -43.08 -10.32 -3.51
N GLU A 35 -43.97 -9.44 -3.96
CA GLU A 35 -45.18 -9.80 -4.76
C GLU A 35 -44.84 -10.04 -6.24
N ALA A 36 -43.57 -9.85 -6.66
CA ALA A 36 -43.09 -10.11 -8.02
C ALA A 36 -43.01 -11.62 -8.30
N LYS A 37 -43.08 -12.01 -9.58
CA LYS A 37 -42.99 -13.42 -10.00
C LYS A 37 -41.62 -14.05 -9.77
N THR A 38 -40.59 -13.25 -9.55
CA THR A 38 -39.19 -13.67 -9.32
C THR A 38 -38.57 -12.79 -8.24
N THR A 39 -37.72 -13.38 -7.43
CA THR A 39 -36.92 -12.61 -6.45
C THR A 39 -35.54 -12.27 -6.99
N ARG A 40 -35.01 -11.12 -6.58
CA ARG A 40 -33.63 -10.65 -6.85
C ARG A 40 -32.65 -11.14 -5.81
N TRP A 41 -33.11 -11.71 -4.72
CA TRP A 41 -32.31 -12.23 -3.64
C TRP A 41 -31.64 -13.53 -4.05
N GLN A 42 -30.38 -13.69 -3.62
CA GLN A 42 -29.60 -14.90 -3.90
C GLN A 42 -28.72 -15.29 -2.69
N PRO A 43 -28.38 -16.59 -2.53
CA PRO A 43 -27.46 -17.00 -1.50
C PRO A 43 -26.04 -16.54 -1.82
N GLY A 44 -25.33 -15.98 -0.84
CA GLY A 44 -23.89 -15.70 -0.93
C GLY A 44 -23.10 -17.00 -0.96
N LYS A 45 -22.28 -17.20 -1.98
CA LYS A 45 -21.51 -18.43 -2.22
C LYS A 45 -20.02 -18.16 -2.37
N ALA A 46 -19.21 -19.22 -2.18
CA ALA A 46 -17.79 -19.19 -2.50
C ALA A 46 -17.55 -18.83 -4.00
N PRO A 47 -16.40 -18.19 -4.36
CA PRO A 47 -15.28 -17.90 -3.46
C PRO A 47 -15.46 -16.65 -2.58
N THR A 48 -16.38 -15.75 -2.89
CA THR A 48 -16.53 -14.44 -2.20
C THR A 48 -17.03 -14.59 -0.75
N TYR A 49 -17.87 -15.60 -0.46
CA TYR A 49 -18.45 -15.84 0.87
C TYR A 49 -18.16 -17.28 1.31
N GLN A 50 -16.90 -17.62 1.51
CA GLN A 50 -16.44 -18.98 1.79
C GLN A 50 -17.09 -19.61 3.03
N ASP A 51 -17.41 -18.80 4.05
CA ASP A 51 -18.01 -19.24 5.31
C ASP A 51 -19.54 -19.19 5.32
N SER A 52 -20.19 -18.88 4.19
CA SER A 52 -21.64 -18.76 4.14
C SER A 52 -22.32 -20.13 4.00
N SER A 53 -23.21 -20.42 4.94
CA SER A 53 -24.07 -21.63 4.95
C SER A 53 -25.40 -21.44 4.22
N ALA A 54 -25.57 -20.33 3.48
CA ALA A 54 -26.76 -20.07 2.67
C ALA A 54 -26.92 -21.09 1.53
N GLN A 55 -28.09 -21.67 1.38
CA GLN A 55 -28.36 -22.74 0.41
C GLN A 55 -29.18 -22.27 -0.79
N LYS A 56 -30.36 -21.71 -0.51
CA LYS A 56 -31.38 -21.41 -1.53
C LYS A 56 -32.22 -20.22 -1.10
N VAL A 57 -32.71 -19.48 -2.09
CA VAL A 57 -33.74 -18.45 -1.96
C VAL A 57 -34.95 -18.89 -2.80
N ALA A 58 -36.15 -18.81 -2.27
CA ALA A 58 -37.38 -19.17 -2.99
C ALA A 58 -38.55 -18.28 -2.57
N LEU A 59 -39.37 -17.85 -3.51
CA LEU A 59 -40.69 -17.25 -3.21
C LEU A 59 -41.62 -18.32 -2.65
N THR A 60 -42.46 -17.95 -1.71
CA THR A 60 -43.40 -18.83 -1.01
C THR A 60 -44.65 -18.06 -0.57
N THR A 61 -45.75 -18.75 -0.39
CA THR A 61 -46.96 -18.21 0.25
C THR A 61 -46.95 -18.42 1.78
N GLU A 62 -45.97 -19.17 2.30
CA GLU A 62 -45.83 -19.41 3.74
C GLU A 62 -45.33 -18.14 4.44
N HIS A 63 -45.98 -17.77 5.52
CA HIS A 63 -45.63 -16.62 6.35
C HIS A 63 -45.60 -15.25 5.64
N ALA A 64 -46.29 -15.14 4.50
CA ALA A 64 -46.44 -13.88 3.79
C ALA A 64 -47.40 -12.94 4.51
N THR A 65 -47.12 -11.64 4.52
CA THR A 65 -48.04 -10.60 4.99
C THR A 65 -49.00 -10.20 3.86
N GLY A 66 -48.51 -10.31 2.60
CA GLY A 66 -49.28 -10.17 1.36
C GLY A 66 -49.67 -11.53 0.77
N THR A 67 -49.39 -11.73 -0.53
CA THR A 67 -49.60 -13.01 -1.21
C THR A 67 -48.34 -13.86 -1.24
N GLN A 68 -47.18 -13.26 -1.14
CA GLN A 68 -45.89 -13.95 -1.18
C GLN A 68 -44.86 -13.33 -0.18
N ALA A 69 -43.94 -14.16 0.24
CA ALA A 69 -42.74 -13.81 0.99
C ALA A 69 -41.53 -14.53 0.38
N VAL A 70 -40.32 -14.23 0.82
CA VAL A 70 -39.14 -14.97 0.40
C VAL A 70 -38.63 -15.86 1.52
N ALA A 71 -38.47 -17.16 1.24
CA ALA A 71 -37.81 -18.13 2.12
C ALA A 71 -36.31 -18.16 1.88
N LEU A 72 -35.51 -17.91 2.93
CA LEU A 72 -34.06 -17.91 2.96
C LEU A 72 -33.60 -19.20 3.63
N HIS A 73 -33.19 -20.19 2.84
CA HIS A 73 -32.80 -21.52 3.31
C HIS A 73 -31.30 -21.61 3.63
N PHE A 74 -30.97 -22.21 4.74
CA PHE A 74 -29.58 -22.40 5.20
C PHE A 74 -29.37 -23.71 5.95
N THR A 75 -28.13 -24.11 6.11
CA THR A 75 -27.70 -25.21 6.98
C THR A 75 -26.86 -24.66 8.14
N LYS A 76 -26.89 -25.40 9.27
CA LYS A 76 -26.00 -25.10 10.39
C LYS A 76 -24.60 -25.67 10.09
N THR A 77 -23.59 -24.81 10.21
CA THR A 77 -22.15 -25.18 10.08
C THR A 77 -21.41 -24.85 11.38
N GLU A 78 -20.14 -25.21 11.47
CA GLU A 78 -19.27 -24.87 12.62
C GLU A 78 -19.10 -23.36 12.79
N THR A 79 -19.09 -22.61 11.69
CA THR A 79 -19.18 -21.14 11.66
C THR A 79 -20.57 -20.73 11.21
N PRO A 80 -21.55 -20.59 12.12
CA PRO A 80 -22.95 -20.43 11.76
C PRO A 80 -23.23 -19.03 11.23
N LYS A 81 -23.04 -18.83 9.92
CA LYS A 81 -23.29 -17.56 9.23
C LYS A 81 -23.88 -17.84 7.84
N ALA A 82 -25.12 -17.49 7.61
CA ALA A 82 -25.78 -17.62 6.30
C ALA A 82 -26.00 -16.21 5.70
N ILE A 83 -25.40 -15.94 4.55
CA ILE A 83 -25.43 -14.63 3.89
C ILE A 83 -26.37 -14.72 2.69
N PHE A 84 -27.37 -13.85 2.63
CA PHE A 84 -28.27 -13.67 1.49
C PHE A 84 -28.18 -12.24 1.01
N LEU A 85 -28.18 -12.00 -0.29
CA LEU A 85 -27.87 -10.68 -0.82
C LEU A 85 -28.68 -10.33 -2.08
N VAL A 86 -28.84 -9.04 -2.30
CA VAL A 86 -29.29 -8.44 -3.54
C VAL A 86 -28.18 -7.50 -4.04
N GLU A 87 -27.72 -7.72 -5.29
CA GLU A 87 -26.68 -6.91 -5.93
C GLU A 87 -27.32 -6.03 -7.00
N GLN A 88 -27.68 -4.83 -6.61
CA GLN A 88 -28.11 -3.76 -7.50
C GLN A 88 -28.06 -2.43 -6.76
N PRO A 89 -27.88 -1.31 -7.48
CA PRO A 89 -27.94 0.02 -6.87
C PRO A 89 -29.26 0.27 -6.16
N ILE A 90 -29.18 0.69 -4.88
CA ILE A 90 -30.32 1.04 -4.03
C ILE A 90 -29.98 2.34 -3.31
N ASP A 91 -30.84 3.37 -3.44
CA ASP A 91 -30.70 4.58 -2.63
C ASP A 91 -31.33 4.38 -1.25
N LEU A 92 -30.49 4.14 -0.24
CA LEU A 92 -30.92 3.98 1.14
C LEU A 92 -30.85 5.29 1.97
N SER A 93 -30.50 6.42 1.35
CA SER A 93 -30.40 7.72 2.04
C SER A 93 -31.75 8.41 2.28
N GLN A 94 -32.81 7.88 1.73
CA GLN A 94 -34.16 8.51 1.72
C GLN A 94 -34.88 8.49 3.07
N ALA A 95 -34.49 7.59 3.99
CA ALA A 95 -34.99 7.55 5.36
C ALA A 95 -33.96 6.85 6.29
N PRO A 96 -33.95 7.18 7.60
CA PRO A 96 -32.93 6.71 8.53
C PRO A 96 -33.03 5.24 8.93
N MET A 97 -34.23 4.62 8.77
CA MET A 97 -34.44 3.25 9.23
C MET A 97 -34.70 2.29 8.07
N LEU A 98 -34.00 1.14 8.09
CA LEU A 98 -34.32 -0.01 7.26
C LEU A 98 -35.12 -1.03 8.10
N GLU A 99 -36.32 -1.35 7.68
CA GLU A 99 -37.18 -2.31 8.35
C GLU A 99 -37.60 -3.43 7.42
N PHE A 100 -37.86 -4.61 7.99
CA PHE A 100 -38.48 -5.74 7.30
C PHE A 100 -39.23 -6.63 8.28
N ASP A 101 -40.20 -7.34 7.77
CA ASP A 101 -40.94 -8.32 8.52
C ASP A 101 -40.29 -9.70 8.34
N LEU A 102 -40.09 -10.42 9.45
CA LEU A 102 -39.39 -11.70 9.45
C LEU A 102 -40.16 -12.72 10.31
N PHE A 103 -40.38 -13.89 9.75
CA PHE A 103 -40.84 -15.04 10.51
C PHE A 103 -39.72 -16.02 10.73
N ASN A 104 -39.43 -16.35 11.99
CA ASN A 104 -38.45 -17.32 12.40
C ASN A 104 -39.10 -18.57 13.00
N PRO A 105 -39.02 -19.74 12.33
CA PRO A 105 -39.54 -21.00 12.90
C PRO A 105 -38.82 -21.47 14.18
N GLY A 106 -37.73 -20.80 14.58
CA GLY A 106 -36.83 -21.20 15.67
C GLY A 106 -35.49 -21.72 15.17
N THR A 107 -35.21 -21.58 13.89
CA THR A 107 -33.97 -22.05 13.23
C THR A 107 -32.85 -21.04 13.19
N ALA A 108 -33.07 -19.78 13.62
CA ALA A 108 -32.12 -18.71 13.66
C ALA A 108 -32.11 -17.97 15.01
N ALA A 109 -30.94 -17.60 15.51
CA ALA A 109 -30.75 -16.85 16.76
C ALA A 109 -30.72 -15.34 16.55
N GLU A 110 -30.08 -14.87 15.50
CA GLU A 110 -29.81 -13.44 15.25
C GLU A 110 -29.84 -13.14 13.75
N VAL A 111 -30.11 -11.88 13.42
CA VAL A 111 -29.96 -11.32 12.07
C VAL A 111 -29.16 -10.02 12.12
N ALA A 112 -28.27 -9.84 11.15
CA ALA A 112 -27.59 -8.57 10.89
C ALA A 112 -27.82 -8.16 9.42
N ILE A 113 -27.56 -6.89 9.11
CA ILE A 113 -27.47 -6.42 7.73
C ILE A 113 -26.04 -6.06 7.38
N ALA A 114 -25.72 -6.14 6.10
CA ALA A 114 -24.51 -5.54 5.59
C ALA A 114 -24.77 -4.81 4.28
N LEU A 115 -24.07 -3.71 4.08
CA LEU A 115 -24.22 -2.83 2.94
C LEU A 115 -22.85 -2.67 2.25
N SER A 116 -22.80 -2.85 0.93
CA SER A 116 -21.63 -2.42 0.15
C SER A 116 -21.95 -1.08 -0.50
N THR A 117 -21.18 -0.04 -0.19
CA THR A 117 -21.46 1.32 -0.64
C THR A 117 -20.31 1.94 -1.43
N GLY A 118 -20.65 2.89 -2.30
CA GLY A 118 -19.67 3.62 -3.14
C GLY A 118 -19.02 2.78 -4.22
N SER A 119 -18.15 3.41 -5.00
CA SER A 119 -17.41 2.76 -6.10
C SER A 119 -16.40 1.71 -5.63
N SER A 120 -15.93 1.81 -4.38
CA SER A 120 -15.04 0.85 -3.73
C SER A 120 -15.74 -0.36 -3.13
N TRP A 121 -17.08 -0.43 -3.19
CA TRP A 121 -17.87 -1.51 -2.61
C TRP A 121 -17.59 -1.75 -1.12
N GLU A 122 -17.37 -0.68 -0.34
CA GLU A 122 -17.03 -0.79 1.07
C GLU A 122 -18.12 -1.52 1.84
N TRP A 123 -17.73 -2.59 2.55
CA TRP A 123 -18.63 -3.44 3.33
C TRP A 123 -18.81 -2.87 4.73
N HIS A 124 -20.07 -2.52 5.07
CA HIS A 124 -20.52 -2.09 6.38
C HIS A 124 -21.40 -3.16 6.99
N GLU A 125 -20.99 -3.81 8.06
CA GLU A 125 -21.75 -4.86 8.74
C GLU A 125 -22.32 -4.31 10.04
N SER A 126 -23.64 -4.44 10.26
CA SER A 126 -24.31 -4.00 11.48
C SER A 126 -24.06 -4.95 12.65
N ALA A 127 -24.28 -4.45 13.88
CA ALA A 127 -24.52 -5.34 15.00
C ALA A 127 -25.77 -6.20 14.75
N SER A 128 -25.83 -7.41 15.32
CA SER A 128 -26.94 -8.33 15.13
C SER A 128 -28.11 -8.03 16.05
N ALA A 129 -29.32 -8.20 15.52
CA ALA A 129 -30.58 -8.16 16.26
C ALA A 129 -30.98 -9.58 16.67
N PRO A 130 -31.38 -9.83 17.93
CA PRO A 130 -31.79 -11.15 18.41
C PRO A 130 -33.17 -11.53 17.81
N LEU A 131 -33.27 -12.75 17.31
CA LEU A 131 -34.53 -13.27 16.77
C LEU A 131 -35.26 -14.16 17.77
N LYS A 132 -36.57 -13.93 17.95
CA LYS A 132 -37.44 -14.82 18.66
C LYS A 132 -38.15 -15.77 17.67
N GLN A 133 -38.66 -16.88 18.13
CA GLN A 133 -39.55 -17.71 17.35
C GLN A 133 -40.85 -16.96 17.05
N GLY A 134 -41.35 -17.05 15.81
CA GLY A 134 -42.56 -16.40 15.33
C GLY A 134 -42.31 -15.17 14.47
N ALA A 135 -43.38 -14.44 14.18
CA ALA A 135 -43.39 -13.24 13.37
C ALA A 135 -42.89 -12.01 14.18
N GLN A 136 -42.03 -11.19 13.57
CA GLN A 136 -41.49 -9.96 14.16
C GLN A 136 -41.08 -8.97 13.08
N THR A 137 -41.14 -7.68 13.37
CA THR A 137 -40.51 -6.65 12.55
C THR A 137 -39.10 -6.42 13.09
N VAL A 138 -38.11 -6.34 12.20
CA VAL A 138 -36.71 -6.04 12.54
C VAL A 138 -36.37 -4.67 11.96
N ALA A 139 -35.67 -3.84 12.72
CA ALA A 139 -35.29 -2.48 12.33
C ALA A 139 -33.79 -2.20 12.56
N PHE A 140 -33.15 -1.56 11.60
CA PHE A 140 -31.78 -1.11 11.65
C PHE A 140 -31.71 0.41 11.39
N ASP A 141 -31.05 1.13 12.29
CA ASP A 141 -30.75 2.54 12.10
C ASP A 141 -29.55 2.68 11.14
N LEU A 142 -29.77 3.22 9.94
CA LEU A 142 -28.76 3.41 8.91
C LEU A 142 -27.84 4.61 9.19
N THR A 143 -28.24 5.50 10.10
CA THR A 143 -27.50 6.73 10.45
C THR A 143 -26.68 6.57 11.74
N GLY A 144 -26.91 5.49 12.49
CA GLY A 144 -26.25 5.21 13.76
C GLY A 144 -24.83 4.66 13.59
N ASN A 145 -24.04 4.78 14.66
CA ASN A 145 -22.65 4.31 14.71
C ASN A 145 -22.54 2.82 15.12
N GLN A 146 -23.43 1.97 14.64
CA GLN A 146 -23.50 0.56 15.05
C GLN A 146 -22.99 -0.41 13.97
N TYR A 147 -22.21 0.10 13.04
CA TYR A 147 -21.60 -0.68 11.98
C TYR A 147 -20.09 -0.86 12.20
N LYS A 148 -19.54 -1.88 11.55
CA LYS A 148 -18.10 -2.17 11.46
C LYS A 148 -17.73 -2.36 9.99
N THR A 149 -16.51 -1.99 9.65
CA THR A 149 -15.94 -2.10 8.30
C THR A 149 -14.51 -2.65 8.39
N ALA A 150 -13.91 -3.02 7.27
CA ALA A 150 -12.49 -3.31 7.23
C ALA A 150 -11.66 -2.10 7.70
N ARG A 151 -12.09 -0.88 7.37
CA ARG A 151 -11.43 0.37 7.82
C ARG A 151 -11.47 0.56 9.34
N SER A 152 -12.54 0.14 10.01
CA SER A 152 -12.62 0.16 11.48
C SER A 152 -11.90 -1.03 12.12
N ASN A 153 -11.14 -1.80 11.34
CA ASN A 153 -10.55 -3.07 11.77
C ASN A 153 -11.59 -4.01 12.39
N TRP A 154 -12.79 -4.04 11.78
CA TRP A 154 -13.95 -4.81 12.22
C TRP A 154 -14.44 -4.45 13.64
N ALA A 155 -14.06 -3.29 14.17
CA ALA A 155 -14.64 -2.75 15.39
C ALA A 155 -15.94 -1.99 15.07
N PHE A 156 -16.96 -2.19 15.88
CA PHE A 156 -18.18 -1.39 15.81
C PHE A 156 -17.89 0.05 16.26
N GLY A 157 -18.66 1.01 15.74
CA GLY A 157 -18.54 2.41 16.13
C GLY A 157 -18.57 3.37 14.95
N VAL A 158 -18.75 2.89 13.72
CA VAL A 158 -18.79 3.71 12.51
C VAL A 158 -20.19 3.79 11.92
N PRO A 159 -20.58 4.93 11.29
CA PRO A 159 -21.80 5.03 10.51
C PRO A 159 -21.63 4.37 9.13
N VAL A 160 -22.75 4.12 8.44
CA VAL A 160 -22.69 3.75 7.02
C VAL A 160 -22.44 5.00 6.19
N ALA A 161 -21.35 4.98 5.44
CA ALA A 161 -21.02 6.04 4.47
C ALA A 161 -21.76 5.81 3.14
N LYS A 162 -22.10 6.89 2.40
CA LYS A 162 -22.61 6.84 1.02
C LYS A 162 -23.87 5.98 0.82
N LEU A 163 -24.84 6.11 1.69
CA LEU A 163 -26.12 5.37 1.62
C LEU A 163 -26.83 5.52 0.27
N ALA A 164 -26.72 6.67 -0.41
CA ALA A 164 -27.27 6.88 -1.75
C ALA A 164 -26.57 6.06 -2.85
N GLU A 165 -25.35 5.59 -2.58
CA GLU A 165 -24.52 4.81 -3.51
C GLU A 165 -24.47 3.33 -3.08
N THR A 166 -25.49 2.78 -2.42
CA THR A 166 -25.48 1.38 -2.00
C THR A 166 -25.58 0.48 -3.23
N GLN A 167 -24.58 -0.40 -3.41
CA GLN A 167 -24.46 -1.34 -4.53
C GLN A 167 -24.98 -2.73 -4.18
N ARG A 168 -24.98 -3.07 -2.87
CA ARG A 168 -25.41 -4.37 -2.35
C ARG A 168 -26.05 -4.21 -0.98
N LEU A 169 -27.13 -4.92 -0.76
CA LEU A 169 -27.70 -5.17 0.56
C LEU A 169 -27.62 -6.66 0.85
N ALA A 170 -27.09 -7.03 2.02
CA ALA A 170 -27.02 -8.40 2.50
C ALA A 170 -27.74 -8.56 3.83
N LEU A 171 -28.41 -9.71 4.01
CA LEU A 171 -28.89 -10.22 5.29
C LEU A 171 -27.95 -11.33 5.76
N ILE A 172 -27.55 -11.25 7.00
CA ILE A 172 -26.68 -12.23 7.65
C ILE A 172 -27.48 -12.91 8.74
N ILE A 173 -27.85 -14.16 8.52
CA ILE A 173 -28.59 -14.98 9.49
C ILE A 173 -27.59 -15.80 10.28
N ILE A 174 -27.80 -15.92 11.61
CA ILE A 174 -27.03 -16.81 12.48
C ILE A 174 -27.85 -18.06 12.79
N PRO A 175 -27.61 -19.18 12.08
CA PRO A 175 -28.37 -20.42 12.24
C PRO A 175 -28.19 -21.07 13.61
N THR A 176 -29.25 -21.60 14.19
CA THR A 176 -29.24 -22.51 15.34
C THR A 176 -29.46 -23.97 14.92
N GLY A 177 -30.04 -24.16 13.73
CA GLY A 177 -30.31 -25.44 13.10
C GLY A 177 -30.47 -25.28 11.60
N ASP A 178 -30.65 -26.38 10.87
CA ASP A 178 -31.01 -26.38 9.45
C ASP A 178 -32.45 -25.88 9.27
N GLY A 179 -32.70 -25.09 8.22
CA GLY A 179 -34.04 -24.60 7.94
C GLY A 179 -34.05 -23.34 7.09
N ALA A 180 -35.09 -22.52 7.35
CA ALA A 180 -35.23 -21.23 6.68
C ALA A 180 -35.81 -20.18 7.66
N VAL A 181 -35.61 -18.92 7.29
CA VAL A 181 -36.42 -17.78 7.78
C VAL A 181 -37.16 -17.17 6.59
N TYR A 182 -38.27 -16.50 6.88
CA TYR A 182 -39.14 -15.94 5.86
C TYR A 182 -39.15 -14.41 5.99
N LEU A 183 -38.77 -13.73 4.90
CA LEU A 183 -38.61 -12.27 4.83
C LEU A 183 -39.74 -11.68 3.99
N ASP A 184 -40.29 -10.55 4.45
CA ASP A 184 -41.33 -9.81 3.76
C ASP A 184 -41.21 -8.29 4.04
N ASN A 185 -41.88 -7.47 3.24
CA ASN A 185 -42.07 -6.02 3.44
C ASN A 185 -40.77 -5.26 3.78
N LEU A 186 -39.72 -5.42 2.97
CA LEU A 186 -38.52 -4.65 3.11
C LEU A 186 -38.77 -3.17 2.73
N ARG A 187 -38.54 -2.25 3.68
CA ARG A 187 -38.90 -0.83 3.54
C ARG A 187 -37.97 0.11 4.26
N LEU A 188 -37.92 1.37 3.82
CA LEU A 188 -37.37 2.48 4.58
C LEU A 188 -38.46 3.22 5.34
N THR A 189 -38.17 3.62 6.57
CA THR A 189 -39.11 4.37 7.43
C THR A 189 -38.44 5.58 8.08
N THR A 190 -39.20 6.64 8.32
CA THR A 190 -38.72 7.85 9.02
C THR A 190 -38.62 7.68 10.53
N THR A 191 -39.36 6.74 11.08
CA THR A 191 -39.38 6.39 12.50
C THR A 191 -39.51 4.89 12.65
N MET A 192 -38.87 4.35 13.67
CA MET A 192 -38.91 2.91 13.95
C MET A 192 -40.34 2.47 14.33
N THR A 193 -40.76 1.34 13.77
CA THR A 193 -42.03 0.70 14.15
C THR A 193 -42.02 0.31 15.63
N THR A 194 -43.08 0.66 16.36
CA THR A 194 -43.20 0.36 17.79
C THR A 194 -43.14 -1.15 18.02
N GLY A 195 -42.19 -1.60 18.85
CA GLY A 195 -41.99 -3.01 19.16
C GLY A 195 -41.11 -3.76 18.16
N ALA A 196 -40.51 -3.08 17.16
CA ALA A 196 -39.51 -3.67 16.28
C ALA A 196 -38.29 -4.16 17.08
N VAL A 197 -37.74 -5.30 16.65
CA VAL A 197 -36.48 -5.84 17.20
C VAL A 197 -35.34 -5.08 16.59
N THR A 198 -34.45 -4.60 17.44
CA THR A 198 -33.24 -3.83 17.03
C THR A 198 -31.95 -4.57 17.40
N PRO A 199 -30.83 -4.22 16.78
CA PRO A 199 -29.53 -4.70 17.19
C PRO A 199 -29.29 -4.50 18.69
N LYS A 200 -28.61 -5.46 19.29
CA LYS A 200 -28.10 -5.28 20.66
C LYS A 200 -27.27 -4.00 20.70
N ALA A 201 -27.52 -3.16 21.71
CA ALA A 201 -26.67 -1.98 21.93
C ALA A 201 -25.20 -2.43 21.98
N VAL A 202 -24.46 -2.06 20.97
CA VAL A 202 -23.02 -2.20 21.01
C VAL A 202 -22.57 -1.19 22.04
N VAL A 203 -21.89 -1.66 23.08
CA VAL A 203 -21.10 -0.77 23.92
C VAL A 203 -19.97 -0.31 23.01
N ILE A 204 -20.23 0.75 22.25
CA ILE A 204 -19.15 1.51 21.63
C ILE A 204 -18.36 1.96 22.86
N PRO A 205 -17.09 1.54 23.03
CA PRO A 205 -16.30 2.17 24.06
C PRO A 205 -16.36 3.65 23.65
N THR A 206 -17.09 4.43 24.43
CA THR A 206 -17.01 5.89 24.37
C THR A 206 -15.50 6.12 24.29
N PRO A 207 -14.97 6.86 23.28
CA PRO A 207 -13.57 7.19 23.31
C PRO A 207 -13.34 7.63 24.74
N THR A 208 -12.67 6.79 25.52
CA THR A 208 -12.46 7.08 26.94
C THR A 208 -11.77 8.41 26.83
N ALA A 209 -12.46 9.48 27.24
CA ALA A 209 -11.90 10.82 27.20
C ALA A 209 -10.54 10.59 27.84
N THR A 210 -9.48 10.66 27.05
CA THR A 210 -8.12 10.32 27.49
C THR A 210 -8.01 11.03 28.80
N PRO A 211 -7.84 10.33 29.93
CA PRO A 211 -7.99 10.96 31.25
C PRO A 211 -7.13 12.20 31.16
N VAL A 212 -7.71 13.37 31.38
CA VAL A 212 -7.01 14.66 31.26
C VAL A 212 -5.74 14.45 32.08
N ARG A 213 -4.63 14.12 31.40
CA ARG A 213 -3.36 13.89 32.06
C ARG A 213 -3.06 15.24 32.68
N THR A 214 -3.12 15.33 34.01
CA THR A 214 -2.65 16.50 34.70
C THR A 214 -1.23 16.73 34.26
N THR A 215 -1.01 17.74 33.44
CA THR A 215 0.30 18.08 32.93
C THR A 215 1.22 18.43 34.10
N LYS A 216 2.41 17.85 34.06
CA LYS A 216 3.46 18.13 35.07
C LYS A 216 4.73 18.51 34.31
N ALA A 217 5.27 19.67 34.59
CA ALA A 217 6.59 20.04 34.05
C ALA A 217 7.66 19.04 34.49
N ALA A 218 8.52 18.64 33.59
CA ALA A 218 9.62 17.75 33.90
C ALA A 218 10.62 18.42 34.87
N THR A 219 11.11 17.66 35.84
CA THR A 219 12.20 18.07 36.73
C THR A 219 13.41 17.14 36.61
N THR A 220 13.23 15.98 35.96
CA THR A 220 14.26 14.97 35.78
C THR A 220 14.21 14.40 34.36
N VAL A 221 15.36 14.00 33.87
CA VAL A 221 15.52 13.20 32.66
C VAL A 221 16.66 12.20 32.81
N ALA A 222 16.45 10.96 32.36
CA ALA A 222 17.49 9.92 32.42
C ALA A 222 17.47 9.06 31.14
N ILE A 223 18.61 8.44 30.85
CA ILE A 223 18.81 7.53 29.73
C ILE A 223 19.33 6.18 30.27
N ALA A 224 18.69 5.09 29.82
CA ALA A 224 19.11 3.74 30.15
C ALA A 224 20.27 3.28 29.26
N PRO A 225 21.16 2.40 29.74
CA PRO A 225 22.18 1.79 28.90
C PRO A 225 21.55 0.92 27.80
N PRO A 226 22.27 0.70 26.67
CA PRO A 226 21.76 -0.20 25.64
C PRO A 226 21.58 -1.63 26.19
N PRO A 227 20.46 -2.30 25.88
CA PRO A 227 20.14 -3.63 26.42
C PRO A 227 21.04 -4.75 25.84
N THR A 228 21.72 -4.48 24.73
CA THR A 228 22.60 -5.41 24.02
C THR A 228 23.94 -4.75 23.72
N PRO A 229 25.04 -5.50 23.53
CA PRO A 229 26.31 -4.95 23.07
C PRO A 229 26.16 -4.20 21.76
N ALA A 230 26.56 -2.94 21.74
CA ALA A 230 26.49 -2.10 20.56
C ALA A 230 27.52 -2.52 19.50
N ARG A 231 27.13 -2.49 18.23
CA ARG A 231 27.97 -2.78 17.07
C ARG A 231 27.82 -1.68 16.02
N GLN A 232 28.89 -1.41 15.32
CA GLN A 232 28.89 -0.46 14.20
C GLN A 232 27.85 -0.84 13.14
N TYR A 233 27.07 0.12 12.68
CA TYR A 233 25.96 -0.02 11.72
C TYR A 233 24.86 -1.01 12.14
N ARG A 234 24.66 -1.16 13.46
CA ARG A 234 23.51 -1.87 14.00
C ARG A 234 22.72 -0.91 14.88
N ALA A 235 21.44 -0.75 14.55
CA ALA A 235 20.57 0.10 15.33
C ALA A 235 20.41 -0.40 16.76
N LEU A 236 20.49 0.52 17.73
CA LEU A 236 20.18 0.27 19.15
C LEU A 236 18.99 1.12 19.55
N THR A 237 18.26 0.59 20.52
CA THR A 237 17.17 1.32 21.18
C THR A 237 17.51 1.52 22.65
N LEU A 238 17.43 2.75 23.13
CA LEU A 238 17.64 3.10 24.52
C LEU A 238 16.34 3.67 25.11
N GLY A 239 16.00 3.20 26.31
CA GLY A 239 14.88 3.74 27.07
C GLY A 239 15.22 5.09 27.69
N LEU A 240 14.25 5.99 27.71
CA LEU A 240 14.35 7.29 28.35
C LEU A 240 13.27 7.44 29.41
N THR A 241 13.60 8.08 30.52
CA THR A 241 12.63 8.37 31.58
C THR A 241 12.62 9.85 31.93
N THR A 242 11.43 10.39 32.16
CA THR A 242 11.23 11.74 32.70
C THR A 242 10.02 11.68 33.67
N ASP A 243 10.01 12.54 34.67
CA ASP A 243 8.86 12.72 35.54
C ASP A 243 7.86 13.75 35.01
N GLY A 244 8.14 14.33 33.83
CA GLY A 244 7.22 15.19 33.10
C GLY A 244 6.02 14.39 32.56
N VAL A 245 4.85 14.98 32.63
CA VAL A 245 3.60 14.43 32.09
C VAL A 245 2.98 15.45 31.16
N VAL A 246 2.71 15.02 29.94
CA VAL A 246 2.11 15.87 28.87
C VAL A 246 0.81 15.28 28.38
N ALA A 247 -0.07 16.13 27.85
CA ALA A 247 -1.35 15.68 27.29
C ALA A 247 -1.13 14.89 25.98
N ASN A 248 -0.27 15.42 25.10
CA ASN A 248 0.09 14.77 23.84
C ASN A 248 1.61 14.51 23.78
N PRO A 249 2.07 13.27 23.90
CA PRO A 249 3.50 12.94 23.84
C PRO A 249 4.09 13.02 22.41
N PHE A 250 3.28 13.24 21.40
CA PHE A 250 3.73 13.42 20.01
C PHE A 250 3.97 14.90 19.68
N ASP A 251 3.60 15.82 20.59
CA ASP A 251 3.77 17.25 20.40
C ASP A 251 5.07 17.75 21.05
N PRO A 252 6.10 18.09 20.25
CA PRO A 252 7.36 18.59 20.78
C PRO A 252 7.22 19.95 21.47
N ALA A 253 6.16 20.73 21.22
CA ALA A 253 5.89 21.97 21.94
C ALA A 253 5.52 21.70 23.43
N GLN A 254 5.00 20.50 23.75
CA GLN A 254 4.69 20.10 25.12
C GLN A 254 5.86 19.41 25.81
N LEU A 255 6.64 18.61 25.08
CA LEU A 255 7.85 17.95 25.60
C LEU A 255 8.79 17.59 24.43
N ASP A 256 9.83 18.38 24.27
CA ASP A 256 10.86 18.16 23.26
C ASP A 256 12.07 17.42 23.86
N LEU A 257 11.98 16.09 23.84
CA LEU A 257 13.02 15.18 24.32
C LEU A 257 13.87 14.69 23.16
N GLN A 258 15.20 14.78 23.31
CA GLN A 258 16.17 14.32 22.32
C GLN A 258 17.43 13.76 22.99
N VAL A 259 18.27 13.07 22.25
CA VAL A 259 19.53 12.54 22.75
C VAL A 259 20.68 13.01 21.87
N ARG A 260 21.68 13.59 22.52
CA ARG A 260 22.95 13.94 21.91
C ARG A 260 23.89 12.75 22.02
N PHE A 261 24.26 12.16 20.88
CA PHE A 261 25.30 11.17 20.78
C PHE A 261 26.58 11.82 20.26
N THR A 262 27.70 11.52 20.93
CA THR A 262 29.03 12.00 20.51
C THR A 262 29.89 10.78 20.17
N SER A 263 30.39 10.73 18.93
CA SER A 263 31.22 9.64 18.45
C SER A 263 32.65 9.68 18.99
N PRO A 264 33.43 8.61 18.83
CA PRO A 264 34.86 8.58 19.20
C PRO A 264 35.69 9.71 18.57
N THR A 265 35.33 10.13 17.34
CA THR A 265 35.97 11.24 16.64
C THR A 265 35.41 12.61 16.98
N GLY A 266 34.40 12.70 17.85
CA GLY A 266 33.76 13.95 18.27
C GLY A 266 32.59 14.40 17.39
N LYS A 267 32.18 13.63 16.40
CA LYS A 267 30.96 13.94 15.60
C LYS A 267 29.72 13.84 16.48
N ILE A 268 28.83 14.81 16.33
CA ILE A 268 27.60 14.91 17.13
C ILE A 268 26.40 14.47 16.26
N PHE A 269 25.57 13.63 16.86
CA PHE A 269 24.27 13.22 16.32
C PHE A 269 23.19 13.65 17.35
N LEU A 270 22.25 14.45 16.90
CA LEU A 270 21.14 14.89 17.73
C LEU A 270 19.87 14.16 17.24
N ILE A 271 19.39 13.22 18.03
CA ILE A 271 18.29 12.32 17.64
C ILE A 271 17.07 12.60 18.51
N PRO A 272 15.90 12.92 17.94
CA PRO A 272 14.68 13.08 18.72
C PRO A 272 14.25 11.75 19.34
N ALA A 273 13.71 11.83 20.55
CA ALA A 273 13.01 10.71 21.18
C ALA A 273 11.60 10.58 20.61
N PHE A 274 11.02 9.38 20.71
CA PHE A 274 9.65 9.10 20.31
C PHE A 274 8.90 8.33 21.39
N TRP A 275 7.60 8.53 21.44
CA TRP A 275 6.70 7.79 22.31
C TRP A 275 6.41 6.42 21.69
N TYR A 276 6.54 5.36 22.48
CA TYR A 276 6.49 3.97 22.04
C TYR A 276 5.55 3.15 22.91
N GLN A 277 4.74 2.29 22.30
CA GLN A 277 3.98 1.22 22.91
C GLN A 277 4.36 -0.09 22.24
N ALA A 278 4.75 -1.08 23.05
CA ALA A 278 4.94 -2.44 22.57
C ALA A 278 3.60 -3.18 22.44
N PHE A 279 3.57 -4.18 21.58
CA PHE A 279 2.42 -5.07 21.41
C PHE A 279 2.86 -6.53 21.37
N THR A 280 1.97 -7.42 21.78
CA THR A 280 2.15 -8.87 21.59
C THR A 280 1.91 -9.24 20.12
N PRO A 281 2.28 -10.46 19.67
CA PRO A 281 1.90 -10.95 18.34
C PRO A 281 0.38 -10.97 18.06
N GLN A 282 -0.44 -11.00 19.12
CA GLN A 282 -1.91 -10.90 19.05
C GLN A 282 -2.39 -9.44 19.08
N LEU A 283 -1.46 -8.50 18.91
CA LEU A 283 -1.71 -7.05 18.83
C LEU A 283 -2.39 -6.45 20.07
N GLN A 284 -2.15 -7.06 21.24
CA GLN A 284 -2.51 -6.49 22.52
C GLN A 284 -1.36 -5.64 23.09
N PRO A 285 -1.63 -4.51 23.74
CA PRO A 285 -0.58 -3.73 24.40
C PRO A 285 0.28 -4.60 25.34
N ASP A 286 1.60 -4.49 25.23
CA ASP A 286 2.58 -5.19 26.06
C ASP A 286 3.36 -4.18 26.91
N GLY A 287 3.09 -4.17 28.19
CA GLY A 287 3.67 -3.20 29.13
C GLY A 287 3.11 -1.77 28.98
N ALA A 288 3.66 -0.86 29.76
CA ALA A 288 3.32 0.56 29.71
C ALA A 288 4.07 1.27 28.56
N PRO A 289 3.44 2.27 27.92
CA PRO A 289 4.13 3.08 26.93
C PRO A 289 5.23 3.93 27.57
N GLY A 290 6.25 4.29 26.79
CA GLY A 290 7.39 5.05 27.29
C GLY A 290 8.19 5.74 26.18
N TRP A 291 9.14 6.56 26.59
CA TRP A 291 10.04 7.24 25.67
C TRP A 291 11.20 6.34 25.26
N GLN A 292 11.52 6.36 23.98
CA GLN A 292 12.66 5.67 23.40
C GLN A 292 13.43 6.58 22.44
N VAL A 293 14.71 6.26 22.23
CA VAL A 293 15.52 6.78 21.14
C VAL A 293 16.14 5.60 20.38
N ARG A 294 16.13 5.67 19.06
CA ARG A 294 16.85 4.73 18.18
C ARG A 294 18.04 5.40 17.54
N PHE A 295 19.16 4.73 17.59
CA PHE A 295 20.42 5.26 17.11
C PHE A 295 21.29 4.18 16.47
N THR A 296 21.93 4.49 15.35
CA THR A 296 22.91 3.61 14.70
C THR A 296 24.30 4.22 14.77
N PRO A 297 25.21 3.63 15.57
CA PRO A 297 26.58 4.12 15.63
C PRO A 297 27.33 3.83 14.33
N THR A 298 27.93 4.86 13.75
CA THR A 298 28.70 4.77 12.49
C THR A 298 30.16 4.49 12.69
N GLU A 299 30.67 4.55 13.92
CA GLU A 299 32.07 4.36 14.28
C GLU A 299 32.20 3.32 15.39
N ALA A 300 33.26 2.51 15.35
CA ALA A 300 33.65 1.67 16.46
C ALA A 300 34.39 2.48 17.52
N GLY A 301 34.26 2.13 18.79
CA GLY A 301 34.96 2.81 19.90
C GLY A 301 33.99 3.29 20.99
N SER A 302 34.45 4.27 21.78
CA SER A 302 33.70 4.79 22.93
C SER A 302 32.78 5.93 22.53
N TRP A 303 31.50 5.75 22.72
CA TRP A 303 30.44 6.74 22.47
C TRP A 303 29.92 7.32 23.76
N ARG A 304 29.48 8.57 23.71
CA ARG A 304 28.80 9.25 24.81
C ARG A 304 27.37 9.60 24.37
N ALA A 305 26.38 9.31 25.22
CA ALA A 305 24.98 9.70 25.02
C ALA A 305 24.50 10.55 26.21
N GLN A 306 23.71 11.58 25.93
CA GLN A 306 23.09 12.44 26.93
C GLN A 306 21.72 12.86 26.47
N ALA A 307 20.69 12.53 27.27
CA ALA A 307 19.33 12.98 27.01
C ALA A 307 19.16 14.46 27.37
N GLU A 308 18.46 15.20 26.55
CA GLU A 308 18.26 16.64 26.66
C GLU A 308 16.77 16.95 26.50
N LEU A 309 16.23 17.81 27.39
CA LEU A 309 14.95 18.48 27.25
C LEU A 309 15.21 19.94 26.93
N THR A 310 14.48 20.52 25.98
CA THR A 310 14.63 21.92 25.60
C THR A 310 13.87 22.84 26.55
N GLN A 311 12.67 22.42 27.01
CA GLN A 311 11.82 23.16 27.93
C GLN A 311 11.10 22.21 28.92
N PRO A 312 11.38 22.29 30.24
CA PRO A 312 12.46 23.08 30.84
C PRO A 312 13.84 22.54 30.41
N LYS A 313 14.85 23.39 30.37
CA LYS A 313 16.20 22.96 29.97
C LYS A 313 16.80 22.01 31.00
N LEU A 314 16.80 20.73 30.68
CA LEU A 314 17.32 19.65 31.54
C LEU A 314 18.25 18.75 30.73
N THR A 315 19.25 18.19 31.40
CA THR A 315 20.14 17.19 30.80
C THR A 315 20.32 16.01 31.76
N SER A 316 20.37 14.80 31.22
CA SER A 316 20.66 13.59 31.99
C SER A 316 22.15 13.54 32.40
N LYS A 317 22.48 12.64 33.31
CA LYS A 317 23.87 12.17 33.41
C LYS A 317 24.29 11.59 32.06
N ALA A 318 25.56 11.82 31.71
CA ALA A 318 26.11 11.24 30.49
C ALA A 318 26.28 9.73 30.65
N LEU A 319 25.85 9.00 29.64
CA LEU A 319 26.07 7.56 29.49
C LEU A 319 27.23 7.34 28.53
N THR A 320 28.23 6.55 28.92
CA THR A 320 29.31 6.10 28.03
C THR A 320 29.12 4.62 27.74
N PHE A 321 29.26 4.23 26.48
CA PHE A 321 29.16 2.84 26.04
C PHE A 321 30.15 2.56 24.90
N SER A 322 30.57 1.29 24.77
CA SER A 322 31.49 0.86 23.74
C SER A 322 30.73 0.26 22.55
N VAL A 323 31.17 0.58 21.36
CA VAL A 323 30.68 0.05 20.09
C VAL A 323 31.76 -0.83 19.46
N ALA A 324 31.47 -2.12 19.28
CA ALA A 324 32.38 -3.04 18.61
C ALA A 324 32.38 -2.80 17.09
N ALA A 325 33.54 -2.94 16.47
CA ALA A 325 33.67 -2.91 15.02
C ALA A 325 32.83 -4.04 14.37
N ASN A 326 32.36 -3.79 13.16
CA ASN A 326 31.60 -4.74 12.36
C ASN A 326 32.15 -4.78 10.94
N ALA A 327 33.15 -5.65 10.71
CA ALA A 327 33.83 -5.77 9.42
C ALA A 327 32.91 -6.20 8.25
N LYS A 328 31.70 -6.68 8.54
CA LYS A 328 30.69 -7.09 7.53
C LYS A 328 29.66 -6.01 7.25
N ALA A 329 29.69 -4.90 7.99
CA ALA A 329 28.72 -3.83 7.79
C ALA A 329 29.06 -3.04 6.52
N ARG A 330 28.08 -2.89 5.65
CA ARG A 330 28.20 -2.09 4.44
C ARG A 330 27.86 -0.62 4.66
N GLY A 331 27.17 -0.31 5.76
CA GLY A 331 26.69 1.04 6.05
C GLY A 331 25.36 1.36 5.38
N PHE A 332 25.12 2.63 5.15
CA PHE A 332 23.91 3.15 4.51
C PHE A 332 24.05 3.16 2.99
N VAL A 333 22.93 3.13 2.29
CA VAL A 333 22.92 3.27 0.83
C VAL A 333 23.06 4.75 0.45
N ARG A 334 23.88 5.02 -0.58
CA ARG A 334 24.19 6.34 -1.15
C ARG A 334 24.04 6.32 -2.66
N VAL A 335 23.99 7.48 -3.28
CA VAL A 335 24.35 7.61 -4.70
C VAL A 335 25.82 7.26 -4.85
N HIS A 336 26.18 6.47 -5.86
CA HIS A 336 27.55 6.01 -6.05
C HIS A 336 28.49 7.21 -6.34
N PRO A 337 29.63 7.35 -5.63
CA PRO A 337 30.45 8.55 -5.69
C PRO A 337 31.17 8.74 -7.03
N GLU A 338 31.50 7.66 -7.75
CA GLU A 338 32.22 7.72 -9.03
C GLU A 338 31.27 7.67 -10.24
N ASN A 339 30.07 7.11 -10.09
CA ASN A 339 29.07 7.08 -11.14
C ASN A 339 27.67 7.32 -10.55
N ALA A 340 27.23 8.57 -10.59
CA ALA A 340 25.98 9.02 -9.99
C ALA A 340 24.71 8.34 -10.55
N ARG A 341 24.81 7.50 -11.58
CA ARG A 341 23.71 6.71 -12.15
C ARG A 341 23.38 5.44 -11.35
N TYR A 342 24.24 5.10 -10.37
CA TYR A 342 24.09 3.89 -9.55
C TYR A 342 24.07 4.23 -8.06
N PHE A 343 23.90 3.20 -7.24
CA PHE A 343 23.94 3.28 -5.79
C PHE A 343 25.13 2.51 -5.23
N ALA A 344 25.65 2.94 -4.09
CA ALA A 344 26.67 2.24 -3.34
C ALA A 344 26.38 2.27 -1.85
N PHE A 345 27.00 1.38 -1.09
CA PHE A 345 27.04 1.47 0.37
C PHE A 345 28.17 2.38 0.85
N ASP A 346 28.13 2.81 2.13
CA ASP A 346 29.18 3.62 2.74
C ASP A 346 30.60 2.97 2.62
N ASN A 347 30.69 1.65 2.53
CA ASN A 347 31.95 0.92 2.36
C ASN A 347 32.45 0.87 0.90
N GLY A 348 31.67 1.42 -0.05
CA GLY A 348 31.99 1.46 -1.48
C GLY A 348 31.43 0.30 -2.31
N ASP A 349 30.87 -0.74 -1.69
CA ASP A 349 30.23 -1.83 -2.44
C ASP A 349 29.06 -1.32 -3.27
N LEU A 350 28.95 -1.75 -4.51
CA LEU A 350 27.81 -1.44 -5.37
C LEU A 350 26.51 -1.97 -4.72
N TYR A 351 25.47 -1.14 -4.70
CA TYR A 351 24.12 -1.58 -4.37
C TYR A 351 23.26 -1.62 -5.64
N PHE A 352 22.90 -2.81 -6.06
CA PHE A 352 22.03 -3.05 -7.20
C PHE A 352 20.67 -3.56 -6.68
N PRO A 353 19.63 -2.71 -6.65
CA PRO A 353 18.32 -3.08 -6.13
C PRO A 353 17.60 -4.07 -7.05
N ILE A 354 17.22 -5.21 -6.50
CA ILE A 354 16.37 -6.22 -7.11
C ILE A 354 15.21 -6.48 -6.16
N GLY A 355 13.98 -6.24 -6.59
CA GLY A 355 12.82 -6.45 -5.73
C GLY A 355 11.52 -6.01 -6.36
N LEU A 356 10.54 -5.74 -5.49
CA LEU A 356 9.19 -5.43 -5.94
C LEU A 356 8.47 -4.57 -4.92
N ASN A 357 7.28 -4.13 -5.28
CA ASN A 357 6.35 -3.54 -4.34
C ASN A 357 5.83 -4.64 -3.39
N ILE A 358 5.89 -4.38 -2.09
CA ILE A 358 5.24 -5.13 -1.01
C ILE A 358 4.56 -4.09 -0.13
N ALA A 359 3.62 -3.37 -0.75
CA ALA A 359 3.18 -2.07 -0.24
C ALA A 359 2.38 -2.18 1.07
N TRP A 360 1.59 -3.24 1.26
CA TRP A 360 0.82 -3.53 2.47
C TRP A 360 0.44 -5.01 2.56
N SER A 361 -0.17 -5.40 3.68
CA SER A 361 -0.87 -6.68 3.84
C SER A 361 -2.34 -6.43 4.16
N THR A 362 -3.22 -7.22 3.56
CA THR A 362 -4.66 -7.28 3.88
C THR A 362 -5.00 -8.41 4.84
N GLY A 363 -4.01 -9.23 5.20
CA GLY A 363 -4.13 -10.37 6.12
C GLY A 363 -3.40 -10.18 7.45
N ASP A 364 -2.68 -11.21 7.87
CA ASP A 364 -1.79 -11.16 9.04
C ASP A 364 -0.46 -10.52 8.63
N VAL A 365 -0.30 -9.24 8.96
CA VAL A 365 0.87 -8.43 8.56
C VAL A 365 2.19 -9.13 8.88
N LEU A 366 2.35 -9.71 10.06
CA LEU A 366 3.61 -10.31 10.48
C LEU A 366 3.92 -11.57 9.65
N LYS A 367 2.94 -12.46 9.48
CA LYS A 367 3.11 -13.69 8.70
C LYS A 367 3.29 -13.41 7.22
N ASP A 368 2.56 -12.43 6.68
CA ASP A 368 2.65 -12.07 5.27
C ASP A 368 4.02 -11.50 4.93
N TYR A 369 4.49 -10.50 5.69
CA TYR A 369 5.82 -9.92 5.45
C TYR A 369 6.95 -10.91 5.73
N GLU A 370 6.83 -11.78 6.73
CA GLU A 370 7.81 -12.86 6.97
C GLU A 370 7.89 -13.76 5.73
N ARG A 371 6.75 -14.28 5.24
CA ARG A 371 6.68 -15.13 4.06
C ARG A 371 7.21 -14.45 2.80
N TRP A 372 6.81 -13.22 2.53
CA TRP A 372 7.23 -12.49 1.33
C TRP A 372 8.71 -12.17 1.36
N PHE A 373 9.23 -11.71 2.50
CA PHE A 373 10.66 -11.39 2.64
C PHE A 373 11.54 -12.64 2.62
N ASP A 374 11.10 -13.76 3.18
CA ASP A 374 11.79 -15.05 3.05
C ASP A 374 11.91 -15.47 1.58
N ARG A 375 10.82 -15.39 0.82
CA ARG A 375 10.81 -15.75 -0.59
C ARG A 375 11.64 -14.79 -1.44
N LEU A 376 11.52 -13.50 -1.20
CA LEU A 376 12.28 -12.48 -1.92
C LEU A 376 13.78 -12.66 -1.69
N SER A 377 14.22 -12.73 -0.44
CA SER A 377 15.62 -12.90 -0.07
C SER A 377 16.21 -14.23 -0.59
N ALA A 378 15.47 -15.34 -0.47
CA ALA A 378 15.89 -16.64 -1.00
C ALA A 378 16.08 -16.64 -2.54
N ASN A 379 15.46 -15.69 -3.23
CA ASN A 379 15.58 -15.49 -4.67
C ASN A 379 16.46 -14.29 -5.05
N GLY A 380 17.33 -13.84 -4.15
CA GLY A 380 18.32 -12.80 -4.42
C GLY A 380 17.77 -11.37 -4.46
N GLY A 381 16.49 -11.19 -4.10
CA GLY A 381 15.91 -9.85 -3.97
C GLY A 381 16.37 -9.16 -2.68
N ASN A 382 16.53 -7.85 -2.75
CA ASN A 382 17.14 -7.05 -1.69
C ASN A 382 16.45 -5.68 -1.46
N VAL A 383 15.34 -5.40 -2.12
CA VAL A 383 14.56 -4.17 -1.93
C VAL A 383 13.06 -4.46 -1.92
N ALA A 384 12.34 -3.74 -1.06
CA ALA A 384 10.88 -3.71 -1.03
C ALA A 384 10.39 -2.27 -0.90
N ARG A 385 9.36 -1.90 -1.67
CA ARG A 385 8.68 -0.61 -1.54
C ARG A 385 7.42 -0.79 -0.69
N ILE A 386 7.28 0.03 0.36
CA ILE A 386 6.23 -0.09 1.38
C ILE A 386 5.54 1.26 1.55
N TRP A 387 4.21 1.26 1.73
CA TRP A 387 3.43 2.49 1.87
C TRP A 387 2.92 2.72 3.29
N MET A 388 3.02 3.96 3.74
CA MET A 388 2.29 4.44 4.93
C MET A 388 0.87 4.89 4.53
N ALA A 389 0.10 3.96 3.97
CA ALA A 389 -1.28 4.21 3.55
C ALA A 389 -2.26 4.14 4.73
N SER A 390 -3.44 4.73 4.57
CA SER A 390 -4.50 4.82 5.58
C SER A 390 -4.92 3.47 6.15
N TRP A 391 -4.95 2.44 5.30
CA TRP A 391 -5.30 1.05 5.64
C TRP A 391 -4.11 0.20 6.13
N SER A 392 -2.90 0.75 6.18
CA SER A 392 -1.70 0.02 6.59
C SER A 392 -0.94 0.75 7.71
N PHE A 393 0.12 1.48 7.39
CA PHE A 393 1.07 2.03 8.34
C PHE A 393 0.96 3.54 8.57
N ALA A 394 -0.06 4.22 8.04
CA ALA A 394 -0.26 5.64 8.31
C ALA A 394 -0.44 5.91 9.81
N LEU A 395 0.16 7.00 10.28
CA LEU A 395 0.08 7.45 11.67
C LEU A 395 -1.15 8.32 11.95
N GLU A 396 -1.72 8.92 10.91
CA GLU A 396 -2.90 9.77 10.95
C GLU A 396 -3.94 9.34 9.93
N TRP A 397 -5.17 9.22 10.36
CA TRP A 397 -6.35 9.05 9.52
C TRP A 397 -7.59 9.52 10.28
N ASN A 398 -8.80 9.22 9.77
CA ASN A 398 -10.08 9.64 10.37
C ASN A 398 -10.36 9.04 11.76
N ASP A 399 -9.60 8.04 12.21
CA ASP A 399 -9.65 7.43 13.54
C ASP A 399 -8.68 8.07 14.55
N THR A 400 -7.93 9.10 14.14
CA THR A 400 -6.99 9.84 14.99
C THR A 400 -7.33 11.33 15.01
N GLY A 401 -6.77 12.05 15.99
CA GLY A 401 -6.62 13.50 15.89
C GLY A 401 -5.35 13.85 15.11
N LEU A 402 -5.32 15.00 14.43
CA LEU A 402 -4.11 15.50 13.78
C LEU A 402 -3.01 15.79 14.82
N GLY A 403 -1.80 15.27 14.56
CA GLY A 403 -0.66 15.42 15.46
C GLY A 403 -0.72 14.58 16.74
N ASP A 404 -1.67 13.65 16.84
CA ASP A 404 -1.76 12.62 17.91
C ASP A 404 -1.86 11.24 17.27
N TYR A 405 -0.87 10.39 17.51
CA TYR A 405 -0.75 9.05 16.90
C TYR A 405 -1.13 7.92 17.83
N SER A 406 -1.77 8.23 18.97
CA SER A 406 -2.10 7.25 20.02
C SER A 406 -2.91 6.06 19.50
N ASN A 407 -3.88 6.32 18.62
CA ASN A 407 -4.73 5.28 18.03
C ASN A 407 -4.02 4.45 16.94
N ARG A 408 -2.84 4.88 16.46
CA ARG A 408 -2.04 4.22 15.42
C ARG A 408 -0.71 3.64 15.92
N MET A 409 -0.54 3.52 17.23
CA MET A 409 0.66 2.92 17.82
C MET A 409 0.86 1.46 17.43
N LYS A 410 -0.23 0.72 17.19
CA LYS A 410 -0.20 -0.65 16.67
C LYS A 410 0.38 -0.71 15.26
N GLN A 411 -0.07 0.16 14.36
CA GLN A 411 0.44 0.27 12.99
C GLN A 411 1.93 0.64 12.98
N ALA A 412 2.31 1.58 13.86
CA ALA A 412 3.70 1.96 14.01
C ALA A 412 4.57 0.81 14.55
N TRP A 413 4.06 0.01 15.48
CA TRP A 413 4.75 -1.18 15.98
C TRP A 413 4.85 -2.28 14.92
N LEU A 414 3.80 -2.49 14.12
CA LEU A 414 3.85 -3.43 12.99
C LEU A 414 4.93 -3.04 11.98
N LEU A 415 5.05 -1.74 11.65
CA LEU A 415 6.11 -1.27 10.77
C LEU A 415 7.51 -1.49 11.38
N ASP A 416 7.67 -1.37 12.71
CA ASP A 416 8.93 -1.75 13.37
C ASP A 416 9.27 -3.22 13.14
N GLN A 417 8.28 -4.13 13.22
CA GLN A 417 8.51 -5.55 12.96
C GLN A 417 8.88 -5.81 11.49
N VAL A 418 8.25 -5.09 10.57
CA VAL A 418 8.59 -5.16 9.14
C VAL A 418 10.04 -4.72 8.89
N PHE A 419 10.50 -3.62 9.51
CA PHE A 419 11.90 -3.20 9.43
C PHE A 419 12.86 -4.25 10.03
N LYS A 420 12.48 -4.87 11.14
CA LYS A 420 13.27 -5.96 11.74
C LYS A 420 13.36 -7.17 10.82
N LEU A 421 12.25 -7.61 10.24
CA LEU A 421 12.23 -8.71 9.27
C LEU A 421 13.08 -8.39 8.04
N ALA A 422 13.05 -7.15 7.55
CA ALA A 422 13.86 -6.69 6.43
C ALA A 422 15.37 -6.72 6.76
N GLU A 423 15.76 -6.22 7.94
CA GLU A 423 17.16 -6.26 8.41
C GLU A 423 17.69 -7.69 8.53
N GLU A 424 16.91 -8.61 9.09
CA GLU A 424 17.28 -10.02 9.25
C GLU A 424 17.50 -10.73 7.91
N ARG A 425 16.86 -10.26 6.82
CA ARG A 425 16.88 -10.88 5.49
C ARG A 425 17.68 -10.08 4.44
N GLY A 426 18.34 -9.01 4.85
CA GLY A 426 19.13 -8.16 3.96
C GLY A 426 18.30 -7.39 2.94
N ILE A 427 17.03 -7.10 3.24
CA ILE A 427 16.12 -6.31 2.41
C ILE A 427 16.19 -4.85 2.84
N TYR A 428 16.22 -3.93 1.88
CA TYR A 428 16.22 -2.49 2.07
C TYR A 428 14.85 -1.92 1.70
N ILE A 429 14.33 -1.01 2.52
CA ILE A 429 12.97 -0.49 2.39
C ILE A 429 13.01 0.88 1.72
N MET A 430 12.27 1.05 0.63
CA MET A 430 11.81 2.35 0.14
C MET A 430 10.46 2.64 0.78
N LEU A 431 10.43 3.63 1.69
CA LEU A 431 9.23 3.94 2.47
C LEU A 431 8.49 5.14 1.88
N THR A 432 7.32 4.88 1.32
CA THR A 432 6.41 5.90 0.77
C THR A 432 5.60 6.54 1.88
N LEU A 433 5.78 7.84 2.10
CA LEU A 433 5.18 8.58 3.22
C LEU A 433 3.74 8.99 2.96
N LEU A 434 3.41 9.32 1.70
CA LEU A 434 2.08 9.77 1.25
C LEU A 434 1.68 9.04 -0.03
N ASN A 435 0.40 8.74 -0.17
CA ASN A 435 -0.16 8.17 -1.39
C ASN A 435 -1.15 9.14 -2.05
N HIS A 436 -1.33 9.04 -3.36
CA HIS A 436 -2.24 9.91 -4.12
C HIS A 436 -3.68 9.81 -3.62
N GLY A 437 -4.18 8.61 -3.27
CA GLY A 437 -5.56 8.41 -2.84
C GLY A 437 -5.98 9.33 -1.70
N ALA A 438 -5.11 9.51 -0.71
CA ALA A 438 -5.37 10.37 0.44
C ALA A 438 -5.67 11.84 0.06
N PHE A 439 -5.16 12.30 -1.09
CA PHE A 439 -5.31 13.68 -1.58
C PHE A 439 -5.98 13.77 -2.96
N SER A 440 -6.51 12.66 -3.47
CA SER A 440 -7.23 12.60 -4.73
C SER A 440 -8.74 12.71 -4.52
N THR A 441 -9.41 13.35 -5.49
CA THR A 441 -10.88 13.42 -5.60
C THR A 441 -11.42 12.61 -6.79
N SER A 442 -10.54 11.94 -7.55
CA SER A 442 -10.90 11.24 -8.79
C SER A 442 -10.33 9.83 -8.89
N VAL A 443 -9.03 9.64 -8.64
CA VAL A 443 -8.36 8.32 -8.74
C VAL A 443 -8.15 7.77 -7.34
N ASN A 444 -8.74 6.61 -7.03
CA ASN A 444 -8.75 5.99 -5.71
C ASN A 444 -9.07 7.01 -4.59
N PRO A 445 -10.16 7.78 -4.70
CA PRO A 445 -10.36 8.99 -3.93
C PRO A 445 -10.63 8.70 -2.46
N GLU A 446 -9.79 9.23 -1.57
CA GLU A 446 -9.92 9.15 -0.12
C GLU A 446 -9.96 10.52 0.55
N TRP A 447 -9.91 11.62 -0.23
CA TRP A 447 -9.92 12.98 0.33
C TRP A 447 -11.11 13.26 1.25
N ALA A 448 -12.26 12.67 0.97
CA ALA A 448 -13.45 12.83 1.82
C ALA A 448 -13.25 12.33 3.27
N ASP A 449 -12.37 11.36 3.45
CA ASP A 449 -12.05 10.74 4.76
C ASP A 449 -10.74 11.25 5.37
N ASN A 450 -10.05 12.15 4.66
CA ASN A 450 -8.75 12.66 5.10
C ASN A 450 -8.90 13.58 6.32
N PRO A 451 -8.15 13.39 7.43
CA PRO A 451 -8.29 14.20 8.64
C PRO A 451 -7.94 15.68 8.45
N TYR A 452 -7.23 16.04 7.41
CA TYR A 452 -6.97 17.45 7.06
C TYR A 452 -8.17 18.15 6.41
N ASN A 453 -9.16 17.39 5.89
CA ASN A 453 -10.33 17.95 5.23
C ASN A 453 -11.28 18.62 6.25
N VAL A 454 -11.81 19.79 5.93
CA VAL A 454 -12.82 20.48 6.76
C VAL A 454 -14.07 19.65 6.99
N ALA A 455 -14.43 18.75 6.06
CA ALA A 455 -15.57 17.86 6.20
C ALA A 455 -15.41 16.83 7.33
N THR A 456 -14.17 16.52 7.71
CA THR A 456 -13.83 15.61 8.82
C THR A 456 -13.33 16.33 10.07
N GLY A 457 -13.45 17.68 10.09
CA GLY A 457 -13.00 18.52 11.20
C GLY A 457 -11.58 19.07 11.04
N GLY A 458 -10.93 18.87 9.90
CA GLY A 458 -9.64 19.45 9.57
C GLY A 458 -9.71 20.93 9.14
N MET A 459 -8.61 21.46 8.60
CA MET A 459 -8.50 22.88 8.24
C MET A 459 -8.52 23.15 6.72
N LEU A 460 -8.43 22.12 5.87
CA LEU A 460 -8.27 22.28 4.43
C LEU A 460 -9.59 22.07 3.68
N LYS A 461 -9.91 22.94 2.75
CA LYS A 461 -11.08 22.79 1.87
C LYS A 461 -10.77 21.95 0.64
N ARG A 462 -9.53 21.97 0.17
CA ARG A 462 -9.06 21.27 -1.03
C ARG A 462 -7.73 20.52 -0.75
N PRO A 463 -7.46 19.43 -1.45
CA PRO A 463 -6.24 18.65 -1.26
C PRO A 463 -4.94 19.44 -1.51
N ASP A 464 -4.94 20.34 -2.52
CA ASP A 464 -3.76 21.13 -2.90
C ASP A 464 -3.35 22.17 -1.84
N GLU A 465 -4.23 22.49 -0.91
CA GLU A 465 -3.91 23.35 0.23
C GLU A 465 -2.94 22.66 1.21
N PHE A 466 -2.83 21.34 1.20
CA PHE A 466 -1.92 20.59 2.10
C PHE A 466 -0.46 21.03 1.96
N VAL A 467 -0.01 21.30 0.74
CA VAL A 467 1.37 21.69 0.47
C VAL A 467 1.61 23.19 0.62
N THR A 468 0.55 23.99 0.79
CA THR A 468 0.65 25.48 0.87
C THR A 468 0.17 26.05 2.21
N ASN A 469 -0.73 25.36 2.94
CA ASN A 469 -1.26 25.81 4.22
C ASN A 469 -0.21 25.64 5.32
N SER A 470 0.09 26.71 6.07
CA SER A 470 1.12 26.73 7.11
C SER A 470 0.85 25.76 8.25
N GLU A 471 -0.41 25.66 8.72
CA GLU A 471 -0.79 24.78 9.83
C GLU A 471 -0.67 23.29 9.41
N ALA A 472 -1.14 22.95 8.21
CA ALA A 472 -1.00 21.60 7.68
C ALA A 472 0.47 21.19 7.52
N LYS A 473 1.34 22.11 7.06
CA LYS A 473 2.78 21.88 6.97
C LYS A 473 3.41 21.68 8.35
N GLU A 474 3.06 22.45 9.36
CA GLU A 474 3.58 22.29 10.72
C GLU A 474 3.16 20.94 11.34
N LEU A 475 1.91 20.51 11.13
CA LEU A 475 1.46 19.18 11.56
C LEU A 475 2.21 18.06 10.83
N PHE A 476 2.46 18.22 9.53
CA PHE A 476 3.25 17.24 8.78
C PHE A 476 4.72 17.21 9.21
N LYS A 477 5.35 18.34 9.50
CA LYS A 477 6.70 18.42 10.10
C LYS A 477 6.78 17.69 11.44
N ARG A 478 5.76 17.81 12.29
CA ARG A 478 5.63 17.05 13.54
C ARG A 478 5.59 15.55 13.26
N ARG A 479 4.83 15.12 12.26
CA ARG A 479 4.77 13.73 11.82
C ARG A 479 6.12 13.25 11.27
N LEU A 480 6.82 14.06 10.47
CA LEU A 480 8.16 13.75 9.98
C LEU A 480 9.17 13.57 11.12
N ARG A 481 9.11 14.42 12.16
CA ARG A 481 9.95 14.26 13.36
C ARG A 481 9.75 12.89 14.02
N TYR A 482 8.50 12.44 14.15
CA TYR A 482 8.19 11.14 14.73
C TYR A 482 8.67 9.99 13.82
N ILE A 483 8.45 10.09 12.51
CA ILE A 483 8.89 9.10 11.51
C ILE A 483 10.43 8.97 11.53
N ALA A 484 11.14 10.07 11.46
CA ALA A 484 12.60 10.11 11.50
C ALA A 484 13.17 9.53 12.81
N ALA A 485 12.60 9.93 13.95
CA ALA A 485 12.99 9.43 15.26
C ALA A 485 12.83 7.90 15.39
N ARG A 486 11.79 7.34 14.76
CA ARG A 486 11.44 5.93 14.91
C ARG A 486 12.15 5.02 13.89
N TRP A 487 12.25 5.44 12.62
CA TRP A 487 12.77 4.59 11.54
C TRP A 487 14.02 5.14 10.84
N GLY A 488 14.33 6.43 10.98
CA GLY A 488 15.48 7.05 10.30
C GLY A 488 16.85 6.53 10.74
N SER A 489 16.92 5.80 11.85
CA SER A 489 18.18 5.17 12.29
C SER A 489 18.48 3.84 11.59
N SER A 490 17.57 3.28 10.81
CA SER A 490 17.74 1.95 10.19
C SER A 490 18.69 1.99 9.00
N PRO A 491 19.81 1.25 8.99
CA PRO A 491 20.63 1.09 7.78
C PRO A 491 19.90 0.37 6.63
N HIS A 492 18.77 -0.28 6.93
CA HIS A 492 17.91 -0.94 5.95
C HIS A 492 16.79 -0.05 5.41
N LEU A 493 16.77 1.22 5.74
CA LEU A 493 16.01 2.22 5.01
C LEU A 493 16.80 2.61 3.77
N PHE A 494 16.32 2.27 2.60
CA PHE A 494 16.93 2.62 1.32
C PHE A 494 16.68 4.09 0.99
N ALA A 495 15.40 4.48 1.02
CA ALA A 495 14.99 5.83 0.66
C ALA A 495 13.65 6.21 1.32
N TRP A 496 13.50 7.51 1.52
CA TRP A 496 12.22 8.16 1.77
C TRP A 496 11.57 8.49 0.43
N GLU A 497 10.35 8.05 0.19
CA GLU A 497 9.56 8.49 -0.94
C GLU A 497 8.47 9.45 -0.45
N TRP A 498 8.52 10.69 -0.91
CA TRP A 498 7.59 11.74 -0.48
C TRP A 498 6.16 11.39 -0.80
N TRP A 499 5.91 10.98 -2.05
CA TRP A 499 4.56 10.75 -2.54
C TRP A 499 4.52 9.67 -3.63
N ASN A 500 3.53 8.77 -3.55
CA ASN A 500 3.18 7.91 -4.67
C ASN A 500 2.27 8.66 -5.63
N GLU A 501 2.66 8.72 -6.90
CA GLU A 501 1.82 9.15 -8.04
C GLU A 501 1.08 10.49 -7.81
N ILE A 502 1.82 11.51 -7.38
CA ILE A 502 1.29 12.81 -7.00
C ILE A 502 0.41 13.45 -8.11
N ASN A 503 0.67 13.15 -9.38
CA ASN A 503 -0.09 13.69 -10.51
C ASN A 503 -1.55 13.19 -10.59
N TRP A 504 -1.95 12.23 -9.75
CA TRP A 504 -3.36 11.88 -9.51
C TRP A 504 -4.05 12.77 -8.46
N THR A 505 -3.36 13.76 -7.96
CA THR A 505 -3.91 14.79 -7.06
C THR A 505 -4.01 16.14 -7.79
N PRO A 506 -4.75 17.13 -7.27
CA PRO A 506 -4.78 18.48 -7.86
C PRO A 506 -3.54 19.33 -7.53
N ILE A 507 -2.51 18.77 -6.89
CA ILE A 507 -1.27 19.45 -6.54
C ILE A 507 -0.40 19.60 -7.79
N THR A 508 0.03 20.82 -8.09
CA THR A 508 0.92 21.09 -9.22
C THR A 508 2.39 21.03 -8.82
N ASP A 509 3.29 20.80 -9.79
CA ASP A 509 4.74 20.83 -9.55
C ASP A 509 5.20 22.15 -8.90
N ALA A 510 4.65 23.29 -9.35
CA ALA A 510 4.96 24.61 -8.79
C ALA A 510 4.57 24.78 -7.31
N GLN A 511 3.56 24.07 -6.83
CA GLN A 511 3.19 24.01 -5.41
C GLN A 511 4.03 22.99 -4.65
N LEU A 512 4.40 21.90 -5.31
CA LEU A 512 5.10 20.76 -4.73
C LEU A 512 6.59 21.05 -4.51
N GLU A 513 7.28 21.67 -5.46
CA GLU A 513 8.73 21.95 -5.39
C GLU A 513 9.15 22.67 -4.08
N PRO A 514 8.55 23.80 -3.69
CA PRO A 514 8.92 24.47 -2.43
C PRO A 514 8.56 23.62 -1.20
N TRP A 515 7.51 22.79 -1.28
CA TRP A 515 7.14 21.90 -0.20
C TRP A 515 8.16 20.77 -0.03
N ILE A 516 8.64 20.14 -1.11
CA ILE A 516 9.68 19.11 -1.06
C ILE A 516 10.96 19.71 -0.44
N ALA A 517 11.38 20.89 -0.86
CA ALA A 517 12.56 21.54 -0.31
C ALA A 517 12.43 21.76 1.20
N GLU A 518 11.30 22.33 1.65
CA GLU A 518 11.02 22.59 3.07
C GLU A 518 10.93 21.31 3.90
N MET A 519 10.27 20.26 3.38
CA MET A 519 10.11 19.00 4.11
C MET A 519 11.41 18.21 4.14
N THR A 520 12.24 18.25 3.09
CA THR A 520 13.57 17.63 3.08
C THR A 520 14.50 18.29 4.09
N GLU A 521 14.55 19.63 4.13
CA GLU A 521 15.30 20.36 5.14
C GLU A 521 14.86 19.98 6.55
N THR A 522 13.54 19.91 6.77
CA THR A 522 12.97 19.52 8.06
C THR A 522 13.37 18.11 8.45
N LEU A 523 13.20 17.14 7.56
CA LEU A 523 13.46 15.73 7.87
C LEU A 523 14.95 15.49 8.12
N THR A 524 15.83 16.09 7.35
CA THR A 524 17.30 15.99 7.53
C THR A 524 17.77 16.57 8.85
N THR A 525 17.03 17.52 9.45
CA THR A 525 17.32 18.02 10.80
C THR A 525 17.15 16.92 11.86
N TYR A 526 16.22 15.99 11.66
CA TYR A 526 15.90 14.91 12.58
C TYR A 526 16.57 13.58 12.24
N GLU A 527 17.08 13.45 10.99
CA GLU A 527 17.67 12.23 10.45
C GLU A 527 19.10 12.52 9.95
N PRO A 528 20.12 12.39 10.80
CA PRO A 528 21.50 12.78 10.46
C PRO A 528 22.27 11.72 9.67
N TYR A 529 21.63 10.67 9.19
CA TYR A 529 22.28 9.58 8.45
C TYR A 529 22.32 9.83 6.95
N GLY A 530 21.48 10.74 6.42
CA GLY A 530 21.47 11.15 5.04
C GLY A 530 20.94 10.09 4.08
N HIS A 531 19.78 9.49 4.42
CA HIS A 531 19.08 8.60 3.50
C HIS A 531 18.67 9.31 2.21
N LEU A 532 18.46 8.52 1.18
CA LEU A 532 18.06 9.02 -0.13
C LEU A 532 16.60 9.47 -0.15
N PHE A 533 16.29 10.39 -1.04
CA PHE A 533 14.93 10.89 -1.25
C PHE A 533 14.49 10.68 -2.70
N THR A 534 13.23 10.35 -2.86
CA THR A 534 12.58 10.26 -4.16
C THR A 534 11.11 10.63 -4.06
N HIS A 535 10.43 10.52 -5.20
CA HIS A 535 9.01 10.69 -5.31
C HIS A 535 8.51 10.04 -6.62
N SER A 536 7.22 9.84 -6.87
CA SER A 536 6.78 9.23 -8.11
C SER A 536 5.61 9.91 -8.79
N TYR A 537 5.54 9.69 -10.11
CA TYR A 537 4.41 9.98 -10.97
C TYR A 537 3.90 8.68 -11.58
N ALA A 538 2.60 8.59 -11.84
CA ALA A 538 1.99 7.48 -12.61
C ALA A 538 2.54 7.39 -14.05
N SER A 539 3.00 8.54 -14.56
CA SER A 539 3.77 8.67 -15.80
C SER A 539 4.51 10.00 -15.72
N GLY A 540 5.69 10.15 -16.24
CA GLY A 540 6.28 11.49 -16.18
C GLY A 540 7.78 11.58 -16.02
N SER A 541 8.54 10.84 -16.84
CA SER A 541 9.99 11.07 -16.99
C SER A 541 10.32 12.50 -17.46
N GLY A 542 9.34 13.24 -17.98
CA GLY A 542 9.50 14.62 -18.49
C GLY A 542 9.32 15.74 -17.48
N SER A 543 8.94 15.48 -16.21
CA SER A 543 8.75 16.54 -15.23
C SER A 543 10.07 17.20 -14.82
N PRO A 544 10.13 18.54 -14.73
CA PRO A 544 11.33 19.26 -14.29
C PRO A 544 11.66 19.03 -12.81
N ILE A 545 10.74 18.53 -12.00
CA ILE A 545 10.95 18.26 -10.57
C ILE A 545 12.15 17.34 -10.32
N TRP A 546 12.49 16.47 -11.27
CA TRP A 546 13.63 15.58 -11.17
C TRP A 546 14.99 16.30 -11.10
N GLN A 547 15.04 17.59 -11.47
CA GLN A 547 16.22 18.44 -11.33
C GLN A 547 16.48 18.89 -9.90
N MET A 548 15.46 18.82 -9.03
CA MET A 548 15.58 19.25 -7.63
C MET A 548 16.74 18.54 -6.93
N PRO A 549 17.67 19.26 -6.26
CA PRO A 549 18.79 18.64 -5.55
C PRO A 549 18.37 17.78 -4.36
N GLU A 550 17.17 18.02 -3.81
CA GLU A 550 16.57 17.27 -2.73
C GLU A 550 16.18 15.85 -3.13
N LEU A 551 15.91 15.60 -4.41
CA LEU A 551 15.61 14.26 -4.92
C LEU A 551 16.92 13.56 -5.34
N SER A 552 17.23 12.45 -4.70
CA SER A 552 18.45 11.68 -4.92
C SER A 552 18.39 10.83 -6.19
N PHE A 553 17.20 10.36 -6.58
CA PHE A 553 16.98 9.54 -7.78
C PHE A 553 15.58 9.73 -8.33
N ALA A 554 15.41 9.38 -9.61
CA ALA A 554 14.14 9.46 -10.32
C ALA A 554 13.44 8.09 -10.41
N GLN A 555 12.11 8.10 -10.51
CA GLN A 555 11.29 6.90 -10.68
C GLN A 555 10.33 7.05 -11.85
N GLN A 556 10.04 5.92 -12.53
CA GLN A 556 8.89 5.80 -13.42
C GLN A 556 7.99 4.67 -12.98
N HIS A 557 6.70 4.77 -13.31
CA HIS A 557 5.72 3.70 -13.23
C HIS A 557 5.23 3.35 -14.63
N ASP A 558 4.98 2.07 -14.91
CA ASP A 558 4.48 1.61 -16.20
C ASP A 558 3.46 0.49 -16.07
N TYR A 559 2.26 0.77 -16.57
CA TYR A 559 1.14 -0.18 -16.67
C TYR A 559 0.57 -0.21 -18.10
N SER A 560 1.39 0.15 -19.08
CA SER A 560 0.96 0.22 -20.48
C SER A 560 0.76 -1.16 -21.12
N GLY A 561 1.30 -2.22 -20.52
CA GLY A 561 1.36 -3.55 -21.13
C GLY A 561 2.22 -3.61 -22.39
N SER A 562 2.95 -2.54 -22.71
CA SER A 562 3.82 -2.46 -23.87
C SER A 562 5.17 -3.16 -23.61
N ASP A 563 5.96 -3.35 -24.67
CA ASP A 563 7.28 -3.97 -24.53
C ASP A 563 8.21 -3.15 -23.64
N PRO A 564 8.64 -3.69 -22.47
CA PRO A 564 9.45 -2.98 -21.50
C PRO A 564 10.76 -2.41 -22.06
N ILE A 565 11.42 -3.07 -23.04
CA ILE A 565 12.65 -2.55 -23.65
C ILE A 565 12.39 -1.18 -24.29
N SER A 566 11.34 -1.06 -25.09
CA SER A 566 11.03 0.18 -25.80
C SER A 566 10.50 1.27 -24.87
N VAL A 567 9.65 0.91 -23.91
CA VAL A 567 9.06 1.85 -22.96
C VAL A 567 10.16 2.43 -22.05
N PHE A 568 11.00 1.57 -21.50
CA PHE A 568 12.06 2.01 -20.55
C PHE A 568 13.14 2.83 -21.28
N ALA A 569 13.56 2.42 -22.48
CA ALA A 569 14.51 3.22 -23.26
C ALA A 569 13.95 4.61 -23.61
N GLY A 570 12.67 4.70 -23.98
CA GLY A 570 12.01 5.98 -24.28
C GLY A 570 11.91 6.89 -23.05
N ALA A 571 11.50 6.34 -21.92
CA ALA A 571 11.41 7.09 -20.65
C ALA A 571 12.81 7.49 -20.13
N TYR A 572 13.81 6.62 -20.29
CA TYR A 572 15.19 6.93 -19.91
C TYR A 572 15.72 8.15 -20.66
N GLN A 573 15.45 8.28 -21.96
CA GLN A 573 15.77 9.48 -22.75
C GLN A 573 15.04 10.74 -22.25
N GLY A 574 13.83 10.58 -21.72
CA GLY A 574 13.11 11.66 -21.03
C GLY A 574 13.85 12.13 -19.78
N PHE A 575 14.30 11.19 -18.95
CA PHE A 575 15.09 11.49 -17.75
C PHE A 575 16.45 12.10 -18.04
N ASP A 576 17.10 11.80 -19.16
CA ASP A 576 18.35 12.45 -19.55
C ASP A 576 18.21 13.98 -19.63
N LYS A 577 17.01 14.47 -19.93
CA LYS A 577 16.70 15.91 -19.99
C LYS A 577 16.28 16.50 -18.64
N THR A 578 15.71 15.69 -17.76
CA THR A 578 15.02 16.16 -16.54
C THR A 578 15.68 15.72 -15.23
N ALA A 579 16.44 14.62 -15.20
CA ALA A 579 17.07 14.09 -14.00
C ALA A 579 18.61 14.16 -14.01
N GLY A 580 19.24 14.51 -15.14
CA GLY A 580 20.69 14.51 -15.27
C GLY A 580 21.29 13.13 -15.04
N ASP A 581 22.38 13.06 -14.27
CA ASP A 581 23.10 11.81 -13.97
C ASP A 581 22.58 11.05 -12.74
N LYS A 582 21.41 11.44 -12.17
CA LYS A 582 20.83 10.74 -11.02
C LYS A 582 20.50 9.29 -11.36
N PRO A 583 20.57 8.37 -10.38
CA PRO A 583 20.05 7.02 -10.56
C PRO A 583 18.59 7.04 -10.97
N ARG A 584 18.14 6.02 -11.69
CA ARG A 584 16.76 5.88 -12.15
C ARG A 584 16.26 4.50 -11.82
N LEU A 585 15.02 4.39 -11.34
CA LEU A 585 14.35 3.12 -11.07
C LEU A 585 13.02 3.05 -11.82
N VAL A 586 12.62 1.84 -12.17
CA VAL A 586 11.23 1.54 -12.48
C VAL A 586 10.58 1.16 -11.16
N GLY A 587 9.91 2.13 -10.51
CA GLY A 587 9.36 2.00 -9.15
C GLY A 587 8.08 1.17 -9.10
N GLU A 588 7.32 1.15 -10.21
CA GLU A 588 6.18 0.24 -10.39
C GLU A 588 6.12 -0.28 -11.82
N LEU A 589 5.77 -1.56 -11.95
CA LEU A 589 5.53 -2.23 -13.21
C LEU A 589 4.35 -3.19 -13.07
N GLY A 590 3.48 -3.22 -14.06
CA GLY A 590 2.42 -4.21 -14.23
C GLY A 590 1.97 -4.25 -15.68
N ASN A 591 1.36 -5.34 -16.10
CA ASN A 591 0.79 -5.42 -17.44
C ASN A 591 -0.41 -4.47 -17.58
N THR A 592 -1.22 -4.37 -16.53
CA THR A 592 -2.30 -3.37 -16.42
C THR A 592 -2.39 -2.82 -14.99
N ALA A 593 -2.98 -1.63 -14.85
CA ALA A 593 -3.25 -1.03 -13.54
C ALA A 593 -4.45 -1.68 -12.81
N SER A 594 -5.21 -2.56 -13.44
CA SER A 594 -6.39 -3.22 -12.87
C SER A 594 -6.14 -4.66 -12.42
N GLY A 595 -4.95 -5.21 -12.62
CA GLY A 595 -4.56 -6.58 -12.24
C GLY A 595 -3.86 -7.34 -13.34
N GLU A 596 -3.41 -8.54 -13.02
CA GLU A 596 -2.78 -9.47 -13.95
C GLU A 596 -3.72 -10.59 -14.32
N ASN A 597 -3.58 -11.10 -15.55
CA ASN A 597 -4.31 -12.27 -16.00
C ASN A 597 -3.38 -13.49 -16.03
N TRP A 598 -3.41 -14.26 -14.95
CA TRP A 598 -2.62 -15.50 -14.83
C TRP A 598 -2.90 -16.51 -15.95
N GLU A 599 -4.15 -16.64 -16.40
CA GLU A 599 -4.52 -17.59 -17.45
C GLU A 599 -3.92 -17.20 -18.79
N LEU A 600 -3.71 -15.89 -19.03
CA LEU A 600 -3.12 -15.38 -20.24
C LEU A 600 -1.58 -15.44 -20.19
N ASP A 601 -0.96 -15.10 -19.07
CA ASP A 601 0.50 -15.08 -18.90
C ASP A 601 0.96 -15.96 -17.71
N PRO A 602 0.79 -17.29 -17.80
CA PRO A 602 1.20 -18.21 -16.73
C PRO A 602 2.72 -18.34 -16.57
N GLU A 603 3.51 -17.85 -17.52
CA GLU A 603 4.98 -17.82 -17.46
C GLU A 603 5.51 -16.49 -16.93
N ALA A 604 4.64 -15.53 -16.61
CA ALA A 604 4.99 -14.20 -16.12
C ALA A 604 5.99 -13.47 -17.05
N ILE A 605 5.70 -13.50 -18.36
CA ILE A 605 6.57 -12.96 -19.40
C ILE A 605 6.78 -11.45 -19.22
N HIS A 606 5.71 -10.73 -18.80
CA HIS A 606 5.81 -9.29 -18.57
C HIS A 606 6.70 -8.95 -17.36
N LEU A 607 6.53 -9.68 -16.26
CA LEU A 607 7.41 -9.58 -15.08
C LEU A 607 8.86 -9.87 -15.47
N HIS A 608 9.09 -10.99 -16.18
CA HIS A 608 10.41 -11.40 -16.63
C HIS A 608 11.08 -10.33 -17.49
N ASN A 609 10.37 -9.90 -18.53
CA ASN A 609 10.90 -8.91 -19.46
C ASN A 609 11.17 -7.55 -18.81
N GLY A 610 10.33 -7.11 -17.88
CA GLY A 610 10.56 -5.88 -17.12
C GLY A 610 11.79 -5.95 -16.22
N LEU A 611 11.96 -7.05 -15.48
CA LEU A 611 13.13 -7.27 -14.65
C LEU A 611 14.44 -7.17 -15.45
N TRP A 612 14.50 -7.78 -16.63
CA TRP A 612 15.68 -7.79 -17.48
C TRP A 612 15.85 -6.49 -18.29
N ALA A 613 14.77 -5.89 -18.78
CA ALA A 613 14.86 -4.68 -19.59
C ALA A 613 15.39 -3.47 -18.81
N ALA A 614 15.02 -3.32 -17.52
CA ALA A 614 15.39 -2.15 -16.75
C ALA A 614 16.91 -1.92 -16.69
N PRO A 615 17.75 -2.84 -16.19
CA PRO A 615 19.19 -2.60 -16.16
C PRO A 615 19.81 -2.42 -17.55
N PHE A 616 19.37 -3.18 -18.55
CA PHE A 616 19.92 -3.10 -19.90
C PHE A 616 19.53 -1.83 -20.66
N THR A 617 18.55 -1.09 -20.18
CA THR A 617 18.18 0.24 -20.68
C THR A 617 18.77 1.38 -19.85
N GLY A 618 19.62 1.06 -18.85
CA GLY A 618 20.38 2.04 -18.07
C GLY A 618 19.84 2.33 -16.67
N TYR A 619 18.76 1.67 -16.23
CA TYR A 619 18.27 1.83 -14.86
C TYR A 619 19.18 1.17 -13.84
N ALA A 620 19.20 1.72 -12.63
CA ALA A 620 20.12 1.33 -11.56
C ALA A 620 19.72 0.02 -10.85
N GLY A 621 18.68 -0.66 -11.30
CA GLY A 621 18.17 -1.90 -10.72
C GLY A 621 17.15 -2.59 -11.60
N GLY A 622 16.62 -3.73 -11.14
CA GLY A 622 15.48 -4.42 -11.75
C GLY A 622 14.19 -3.62 -11.60
N ALA A 623 13.23 -3.79 -12.52
CA ALA A 623 11.92 -3.17 -12.40
C ALA A 623 11.14 -3.75 -11.21
N MET A 624 10.50 -2.88 -10.43
CA MET A 624 9.74 -3.28 -9.24
C MET A 624 8.30 -3.59 -9.61
N TYR A 625 7.94 -4.87 -9.69
CA TYR A 625 6.59 -5.29 -10.05
C TYR A 625 5.59 -4.94 -8.94
N TRP A 626 4.32 -4.64 -9.33
CA TRP A 626 3.29 -4.21 -8.38
C TRP A 626 2.53 -5.37 -7.75
N TRP A 627 2.07 -6.33 -8.51
CA TRP A 627 1.08 -7.33 -8.11
C TRP A 627 1.69 -8.46 -7.24
N TRP A 628 2.22 -8.13 -6.04
CA TRP A 628 2.92 -9.07 -5.15
C TRP A 628 1.98 -10.07 -4.49
N ASP A 629 0.78 -9.63 -4.03
CA ASP A 629 -0.14 -10.37 -3.17
C ASP A 629 -1.16 -11.23 -3.93
N ASN A 630 -1.52 -10.82 -5.13
CA ASN A 630 -2.55 -11.48 -5.95
C ASN A 630 -2.01 -12.15 -7.23
N TYR A 631 -0.74 -11.93 -7.60
CA TYR A 631 -0.13 -12.54 -8.78
C TYR A 631 1.19 -13.24 -8.47
N ILE A 632 2.20 -12.55 -7.91
CA ILE A 632 3.53 -13.12 -7.68
C ILE A 632 3.51 -14.19 -6.59
N ASP A 633 2.96 -13.89 -5.43
CA ASP A 633 2.98 -14.80 -4.28
C ASP A 633 2.10 -16.03 -4.47
N PRO A 634 0.83 -15.91 -4.90
CA PRO A 634 -0.04 -17.08 -5.13
C PRO A 634 0.49 -18.03 -6.20
N ASN A 635 1.14 -17.50 -7.23
CA ASN A 635 1.65 -18.27 -8.36
C ASN A 635 3.14 -18.64 -8.22
N ASN A 636 3.77 -18.33 -7.08
CA ASN A 636 5.17 -18.65 -6.77
C ASN A 636 6.17 -18.17 -7.84
N LEU A 637 6.03 -16.94 -8.32
CA LEU A 637 6.84 -16.35 -9.39
C LEU A 637 8.19 -15.78 -8.92
N TRP A 638 8.56 -16.00 -7.68
CA TRP A 638 9.77 -15.44 -7.05
C TRP A 638 11.08 -15.81 -7.76
N SER A 639 11.10 -16.93 -8.46
CA SER A 639 12.30 -17.42 -9.16
C SER A 639 12.77 -16.50 -10.32
N HIS A 640 11.92 -15.59 -10.81
CA HIS A 640 12.31 -14.61 -11.83
C HIS A 640 13.36 -13.63 -11.30
N PHE A 641 13.27 -13.23 -10.03
CA PHE A 641 14.25 -12.36 -9.37
C PHE A 641 15.61 -13.03 -9.27
N LYS A 642 15.63 -14.35 -9.01
CA LYS A 642 16.88 -15.12 -8.90
C LYS A 642 17.66 -15.15 -10.21
N GLY A 643 17.00 -15.26 -11.33
CA GLY A 643 17.66 -15.25 -12.65
C GLY A 643 18.45 -13.97 -12.88
N LEU A 644 17.85 -12.83 -12.53
CA LEU A 644 18.51 -11.52 -12.63
C LEU A 644 19.65 -11.40 -11.61
N ALA A 645 19.40 -11.77 -10.34
CA ALA A 645 20.40 -11.69 -9.28
C ALA A 645 21.65 -12.54 -9.60
N ASP A 646 21.48 -13.76 -10.08
CA ASP A 646 22.57 -14.66 -10.44
C ASP A 646 23.38 -14.14 -11.65
N PHE A 647 22.74 -13.46 -12.59
CA PHE A 647 23.43 -12.92 -13.76
C PHE A 647 24.25 -11.68 -13.40
N PHE A 648 23.72 -10.77 -12.59
CA PHE A 648 24.40 -9.53 -12.19
C PHE A 648 25.31 -9.70 -10.95
N ALA A 649 25.38 -10.88 -10.37
CA ALA A 649 26.29 -11.16 -9.27
C ALA A 649 27.73 -10.83 -9.68
N ASP A 650 28.46 -10.12 -8.81
CA ASP A 650 29.87 -9.75 -8.96
C ASP A 650 30.18 -8.82 -10.17
N GLU A 651 29.16 -8.19 -10.77
CA GLU A 651 29.35 -7.24 -11.87
C GLU A 651 29.55 -5.80 -11.38
N ASP A 652 30.59 -5.16 -11.88
CA ASP A 652 30.79 -3.71 -11.72
C ASP A 652 30.07 -2.95 -12.87
N LEU A 653 28.82 -2.59 -12.63
CA LEU A 653 28.00 -1.88 -13.60
C LEU A 653 28.41 -0.41 -13.80
N THR A 654 29.21 0.14 -12.89
CA THR A 654 29.58 1.56 -12.89
C THR A 654 30.46 1.95 -14.10
N ARG A 655 31.07 0.96 -14.75
CA ARG A 655 31.92 1.11 -15.93
C ARG A 655 31.23 0.74 -17.24
N LEU A 656 29.96 0.39 -17.17
CA LEU A 656 29.19 -0.06 -18.33
C LEU A 656 28.11 0.96 -18.68
N THR A 657 27.82 1.09 -19.98
CA THR A 657 26.78 1.96 -20.52
C THR A 657 25.85 1.19 -21.42
N ALA A 658 24.57 1.55 -21.42
CA ALA A 658 23.61 0.99 -22.36
C ALA A 658 24.01 1.34 -23.81
N THR A 659 24.25 0.31 -24.62
CA THR A 659 24.80 0.43 -25.96
C THR A 659 23.89 -0.24 -26.98
N PRO A 660 23.64 0.39 -28.14
CA PRO A 660 22.88 -0.23 -29.23
C PRO A 660 23.53 -1.50 -29.72
N VAL A 661 22.73 -2.51 -30.04
CA VAL A 661 23.18 -3.81 -30.53
C VAL A 661 22.52 -4.12 -31.85
N THR A 662 23.30 -4.62 -32.81
CA THR A 662 22.76 -5.06 -34.13
C THR A 662 22.45 -6.55 -34.08
N VAL A 663 21.25 -6.90 -34.54
CA VAL A 663 20.76 -8.29 -34.65
C VAL A 663 20.45 -8.61 -36.09
N SER A 664 20.80 -9.81 -36.56
CA SER A 664 20.62 -10.26 -37.96
C SER A 664 19.17 -10.46 -38.39
N THR A 665 18.22 -10.44 -37.48
CA THR A 665 16.79 -10.62 -37.75
C THR A 665 15.94 -9.57 -37.07
N LYS A 666 14.76 -9.27 -37.61
CA LYS A 666 13.75 -8.41 -36.98
C LYS A 666 12.89 -9.14 -35.94
N GLU A 667 13.05 -10.45 -35.85
CA GLU A 667 12.25 -11.31 -34.93
C GLU A 667 12.88 -11.43 -33.53
N ALA A 668 14.06 -10.82 -33.35
CA ALA A 668 14.72 -10.75 -32.05
C ALA A 668 15.19 -9.32 -31.74
N THR A 669 15.24 -8.99 -30.47
CA THR A 669 15.78 -7.74 -29.95
C THR A 669 16.95 -8.04 -29.02
N ALA A 670 18.03 -7.25 -29.11
CA ALA A 670 19.17 -7.35 -28.24
C ALA A 670 19.51 -5.99 -27.64
N VAL A 671 19.93 -6.00 -26.39
CA VAL A 671 20.40 -4.84 -25.61
C VAL A 671 21.68 -5.21 -24.86
N ALA A 672 22.58 -4.25 -24.69
CA ALA A 672 23.83 -4.50 -23.99
C ALA A 672 24.19 -3.36 -23.02
N LEU A 673 24.87 -3.72 -21.95
CA LEU A 673 25.68 -2.82 -21.13
C LEU A 673 27.14 -3.07 -21.49
N GLN A 674 27.86 -2.05 -21.94
CA GLN A 674 29.19 -2.24 -22.51
C GLN A 674 30.19 -1.18 -22.02
N GLY A 675 31.39 -1.63 -21.69
CA GLY A 675 32.64 -0.89 -21.56
C GLY A 675 33.59 -1.25 -22.70
N GLU A 676 34.88 -0.89 -22.56
CA GLU A 676 35.92 -1.14 -23.58
C GLU A 676 36.30 -2.62 -23.71
N GLU A 677 36.31 -3.35 -22.60
CA GLU A 677 36.83 -4.73 -22.50
C GLU A 677 35.82 -5.73 -21.95
N HIS A 678 34.63 -5.25 -21.66
CA HIS A 678 33.56 -6.04 -21.03
C HIS A 678 32.20 -5.63 -21.58
N ALA A 679 31.36 -6.61 -21.86
CA ALA A 679 29.96 -6.38 -22.20
C ALA A 679 29.05 -7.43 -21.55
N LEU A 680 27.89 -6.97 -21.10
CA LEU A 680 26.75 -7.79 -20.72
C LEU A 680 25.71 -7.66 -21.84
N LEU A 681 25.22 -8.78 -22.32
CA LEU A 681 24.25 -8.84 -23.44
C LEU A 681 22.99 -9.56 -22.98
N TRP A 682 21.84 -9.07 -23.39
CA TRP A 682 20.58 -9.79 -23.32
C TRP A 682 19.88 -9.76 -24.68
N VAL A 683 19.50 -10.96 -25.16
CA VAL A 683 18.85 -11.20 -26.46
C VAL A 683 17.52 -11.89 -26.21
N ARG A 684 16.44 -11.34 -26.72
CA ARG A 684 15.09 -11.85 -26.55
C ARG A 684 14.39 -12.04 -27.91
N SER A 685 13.66 -13.15 -28.07
CA SER A 685 12.71 -13.34 -29.17
C SER A 685 11.55 -12.34 -29.05
N ASN A 686 11.19 -11.65 -30.13
CA ASN A 686 10.02 -10.77 -30.15
C ASN A 686 8.69 -11.53 -30.04
N GLY A 687 8.72 -12.84 -30.24
CA GLY A 687 7.62 -13.73 -29.85
C GLY A 687 7.52 -13.97 -28.33
N TYR A 688 8.53 -13.62 -27.54
CA TYR A 688 8.49 -13.76 -26.06
C TYR A 688 8.11 -12.43 -25.40
N THR A 689 6.91 -11.94 -25.72
CA THR A 689 6.30 -10.71 -25.18
C THR A 689 4.84 -10.97 -24.82
N VAL A 690 4.30 -10.20 -23.88
CA VAL A 690 2.88 -10.30 -23.50
C VAL A 690 1.96 -9.94 -24.67
N GLN A 691 2.38 -9.04 -25.56
CA GLN A 691 1.63 -8.68 -26.76
C GLN A 691 1.50 -9.88 -27.72
N ALA A 692 2.61 -10.60 -27.94
CA ALA A 692 2.58 -11.80 -28.79
C ALA A 692 1.70 -12.90 -28.18
N VAL A 693 1.71 -13.04 -26.85
CA VAL A 693 0.79 -13.93 -26.11
C VAL A 693 -0.66 -13.53 -26.35
N GLN A 694 -1.00 -12.25 -26.17
CA GLN A 694 -2.35 -11.73 -26.33
C GLN A 694 -2.85 -11.91 -27.78
N GLU A 695 -2.03 -11.60 -28.77
CA GLU A 695 -2.37 -11.79 -30.17
C GLU A 695 -2.64 -13.25 -30.51
N ALA A 696 -1.81 -14.16 -30.03
CA ALA A 696 -1.96 -15.59 -30.24
C ALA A 696 -3.21 -16.13 -29.53
N TYR A 697 -3.51 -15.66 -28.32
CA TYR A 697 -4.73 -15.98 -27.59
C TYR A 697 -5.98 -15.56 -28.36
N ASP A 698 -6.01 -14.30 -28.82
CA ASP A 698 -7.13 -13.76 -29.58
C ASP A 698 -7.36 -14.51 -30.91
N GLN A 699 -6.27 -14.93 -31.55
CA GLN A 699 -6.35 -15.77 -32.75
C GLN A 699 -6.94 -17.15 -32.44
N ALA A 700 -6.51 -17.78 -31.35
CA ALA A 700 -7.00 -19.07 -30.91
C ALA A 700 -8.49 -19.03 -30.52
N VAL A 701 -8.91 -17.98 -29.79
CA VAL A 701 -10.34 -17.73 -29.46
C VAL A 701 -11.18 -17.55 -30.72
N ARG A 702 -10.74 -16.70 -31.67
CA ARG A 702 -11.44 -16.50 -32.94
C ARG A 702 -11.55 -17.79 -33.75
N ALA A 703 -10.50 -18.61 -33.78
CA ALA A 703 -10.50 -19.89 -34.45
C ALA A 703 -11.49 -20.89 -33.85
N ALA A 704 -11.56 -20.93 -32.50
CA ALA A 704 -12.52 -21.79 -31.77
C ALA A 704 -13.97 -21.35 -32.04
N LEU A 705 -14.26 -20.05 -32.02
CA LEU A 705 -15.58 -19.49 -32.34
C LEU A 705 -15.99 -19.80 -33.78
N LYS A 706 -15.09 -19.61 -34.77
CA LYS A 706 -15.35 -19.95 -36.16
C LYS A 706 -15.63 -21.44 -36.36
N ALA A 707 -14.95 -22.31 -35.59
CA ALA A 707 -15.13 -23.75 -35.64
C ALA A 707 -16.34 -24.22 -34.81
N LYS A 708 -17.07 -23.30 -34.14
CA LYS A 708 -18.19 -23.61 -33.22
C LYS A 708 -17.80 -24.63 -32.14
N ARG A 709 -16.56 -24.59 -31.67
CA ARG A 709 -16.06 -25.45 -30.59
C ARG A 709 -15.83 -24.65 -29.32
N LYS A 710 -15.94 -25.31 -28.15
CA LYS A 710 -15.60 -24.69 -26.87
C LYS A 710 -14.09 -24.37 -26.88
N PHE A 711 -13.73 -23.15 -26.46
CA PHE A 711 -12.34 -22.82 -26.18
C PHE A 711 -11.98 -23.52 -24.86
N THR A 712 -10.97 -24.36 -24.89
CA THR A 712 -10.46 -25.13 -23.74
C THR A 712 -9.00 -24.80 -23.51
N GLU A 713 -8.29 -25.59 -22.75
CA GLU A 713 -6.88 -25.37 -22.42
C GLU A 713 -6.06 -24.79 -23.56
N TRP A 714 -5.39 -23.68 -23.29
CA TRP A 714 -4.56 -22.98 -24.23
C TRP A 714 -3.19 -22.72 -23.60
N ARG A 715 -2.15 -22.89 -24.39
CA ARG A 715 -0.78 -22.59 -23.98
C ARG A 715 -0.08 -21.90 -25.14
N TYR A 716 0.67 -20.87 -24.82
CA TYR A 716 1.51 -20.18 -25.77
C TYR A 716 2.93 -20.73 -25.75
N GLU A 717 3.48 -21.02 -26.93
CA GLU A 717 4.88 -21.33 -27.13
C GLU A 717 5.45 -20.37 -28.19
N PRO A 718 6.47 -19.57 -27.83
CA PRO A 718 7.12 -18.68 -28.80
C PRO A 718 7.72 -19.47 -29.98
N PRO A 719 7.71 -18.92 -31.19
CA PRO A 719 8.40 -19.54 -32.33
C PRO A 719 9.91 -19.69 -32.07
N VAL A 720 10.47 -20.80 -32.48
CA VAL A 720 11.92 -21.02 -32.41
C VAL A 720 12.58 -20.31 -33.58
N LEU A 721 13.44 -19.36 -33.28
CA LEU A 721 14.28 -18.67 -34.29
C LEU A 721 15.59 -19.44 -34.44
N SER A 722 15.96 -19.72 -35.71
CA SER A 722 17.21 -20.42 -36.02
C SER A 722 18.31 -19.43 -36.41
N THR A 723 19.51 -19.72 -35.96
CA THR A 723 20.78 -19.01 -36.27
C THR A 723 20.69 -17.49 -36.30
N ILE A 724 20.77 -16.89 -35.13
CA ILE A 724 20.81 -15.43 -34.96
C ILE A 724 22.25 -14.99 -34.79
N THR A 725 22.64 -13.91 -35.48
CA THR A 725 23.93 -13.25 -35.26
C THR A 725 23.69 -11.92 -34.53
N VAL A 726 24.48 -11.67 -33.49
CA VAL A 726 24.49 -10.43 -32.72
C VAL A 726 25.86 -9.80 -32.84
N MET A 727 25.91 -8.50 -33.10
CA MET A 727 27.15 -7.75 -33.26
C MET A 727 27.24 -6.65 -32.18
N LEU A 728 28.29 -6.73 -31.37
CA LEU A 728 28.71 -5.69 -30.43
C LEU A 728 29.85 -4.88 -31.07
N THR A 729 29.75 -3.56 -31.05
CA THR A 729 30.75 -2.65 -31.61
C THR A 729 31.34 -1.76 -30.54
N GLY A 730 32.61 -1.35 -30.68
CA GLY A 730 33.30 -0.47 -29.72
C GLY A 730 34.07 -1.21 -28.63
N LEU A 731 34.26 -2.53 -28.73
CA LEU A 731 35.14 -3.30 -27.89
C LEU A 731 36.61 -3.17 -28.33
N GLN A 732 37.55 -3.25 -27.44
CA GLN A 732 38.97 -3.33 -27.80
C GLN A 732 39.27 -4.63 -28.56
N ASP A 733 40.17 -4.56 -29.55
CA ASP A 733 40.61 -5.75 -30.30
C ASP A 733 41.33 -6.74 -29.38
N GLY A 734 41.08 -8.04 -29.59
CA GLY A 734 41.70 -9.09 -28.78
C GLY A 734 40.87 -10.35 -28.64
N ALA A 735 41.35 -11.26 -27.82
CA ALA A 735 40.63 -12.48 -27.48
C ALA A 735 39.62 -12.21 -26.35
N TYR A 736 38.44 -12.76 -26.47
CA TYR A 736 37.36 -12.66 -25.45
C TYR A 736 36.82 -14.03 -25.13
N THR A 737 36.32 -14.17 -23.88
CA THR A 737 35.46 -15.27 -23.49
C THR A 737 34.00 -14.81 -23.53
N VAL A 738 33.13 -15.68 -24.02
CA VAL A 738 31.67 -15.50 -24.00
C VAL A 738 31.08 -16.62 -23.17
N ARG A 739 30.35 -16.23 -22.12
CA ARG A 739 29.65 -17.17 -21.24
C ARG A 739 28.17 -16.90 -21.31
N TRP A 740 27.43 -17.81 -21.91
CA TRP A 740 25.99 -17.72 -22.08
C TRP A 740 25.27 -18.09 -20.81
N TYR A 741 24.15 -17.41 -20.55
CA TYR A 741 23.25 -17.66 -19.41
C TYR A 741 21.81 -17.79 -19.91
N SER A 742 21.12 -18.82 -19.49
CA SER A 742 19.68 -18.97 -19.74
C SER A 742 18.89 -18.36 -18.57
N PRO A 743 18.23 -17.21 -18.74
CA PRO A 743 17.45 -16.58 -17.68
C PRO A 743 16.33 -17.48 -17.16
N THR A 744 15.63 -18.15 -18.04
CA THR A 744 14.51 -19.05 -17.70
C THR A 744 14.99 -20.32 -16.98
N ALA A 745 16.08 -20.97 -17.46
CA ALA A 745 16.66 -22.14 -16.83
C ALA A 745 17.57 -21.79 -15.63
N ARG A 746 17.93 -20.52 -15.48
CA ARG A 746 18.88 -20.03 -14.43
C ARG A 746 20.19 -20.82 -14.42
N SER A 747 20.74 -21.02 -15.58
CA SER A 747 21.94 -21.85 -15.75
C SER A 747 22.92 -21.26 -16.74
N TRP A 748 24.20 -21.42 -16.42
CA TRP A 748 25.28 -21.03 -17.28
C TRP A 748 25.57 -22.14 -18.29
N GLY A 749 25.76 -21.75 -19.55
CA GLY A 749 26.23 -22.60 -20.65
C GLY A 749 27.75 -22.75 -20.66
N LYS A 750 28.24 -23.37 -21.75
CA LYS A 750 29.70 -23.49 -21.99
C LYS A 750 30.30 -22.13 -22.29
N GLU A 751 31.55 -21.96 -21.89
CA GLU A 751 32.38 -20.84 -22.28
C GLU A 751 32.90 -21.04 -23.70
N GLU A 752 32.81 -19.97 -24.50
CA GLU A 752 33.32 -19.91 -25.85
C GLU A 752 34.40 -18.85 -25.96
N ARG A 753 35.37 -19.01 -26.87
CA ARG A 753 36.38 -17.98 -27.16
C ARG A 753 36.08 -17.38 -28.52
N ILE A 754 36.11 -16.06 -28.59
CA ILE A 754 35.96 -15.28 -29.81
C ILE A 754 37.13 -14.32 -30.00
N GLN A 755 37.28 -13.79 -31.21
CA GLN A 755 38.21 -12.71 -31.51
C GLN A 755 37.43 -11.45 -31.86
N VAL A 756 37.71 -10.37 -31.17
CA VAL A 756 37.23 -9.03 -31.52
C VAL A 756 38.25 -8.44 -32.52
N LYS A 757 37.75 -7.97 -33.65
CA LYS A 757 38.55 -7.34 -34.71
C LYS A 757 37.83 -6.06 -35.16
N ASN A 758 38.64 -5.01 -35.36
CA ASN A 758 38.13 -3.68 -35.74
C ASN A 758 37.02 -3.21 -34.79
N GLY A 759 37.16 -3.47 -33.48
CA GLY A 759 36.23 -3.09 -32.46
C GLY A 759 34.90 -3.90 -32.46
N THR A 760 34.79 -4.99 -33.27
CA THR A 760 33.54 -5.71 -33.43
C THR A 760 33.65 -7.17 -32.93
N ALA A 761 32.73 -7.54 -32.04
CA ALA A 761 32.47 -8.92 -31.64
C ALA A 761 31.23 -9.44 -32.37
N THR A 762 31.35 -10.60 -33.01
CA THR A 762 30.22 -11.29 -33.65
C THR A 762 29.89 -12.55 -32.89
N LEU A 763 28.67 -12.62 -32.34
CA LEU A 763 28.18 -13.74 -31.53
C LEU A 763 27.11 -14.50 -32.34
N THR A 764 27.17 -15.82 -32.36
CA THR A 764 26.19 -16.64 -33.07
C THR A 764 25.35 -17.44 -32.06
N ILE A 765 24.05 -17.27 -32.10
CA ILE A 765 23.05 -18.00 -31.31
C ILE A 765 22.41 -19.03 -32.22
N PRO A 766 22.66 -20.33 -32.05
CA PRO A 766 22.15 -21.38 -32.92
C PRO A 766 20.63 -21.48 -32.92
N SER A 767 20.00 -21.22 -31.80
CA SER A 767 18.55 -21.29 -31.61
C SER A 767 18.12 -20.38 -30.49
N LEU A 768 17.04 -19.60 -30.69
CA LEU A 768 16.43 -18.75 -29.68
C LEU A 768 14.91 -18.93 -29.71
N GLN A 769 14.32 -19.36 -28.60
CA GLN A 769 12.88 -19.46 -28.44
C GLN A 769 12.34 -18.37 -27.51
N ARG A 770 13.01 -18.13 -26.40
CA ARG A 770 12.65 -17.15 -25.36
C ARG A 770 13.69 -16.05 -25.32
N ASP A 771 14.65 -16.19 -24.43
CA ASP A 771 15.75 -15.25 -24.25
C ASP A 771 17.05 -15.93 -23.85
N LEU A 772 18.14 -15.21 -24.02
CA LEU A 772 19.49 -15.58 -23.61
C LEU A 772 20.25 -14.33 -23.16
N ALA A 773 21.09 -14.48 -22.14
CA ALA A 773 22.05 -13.45 -21.76
C ALA A 773 23.49 -13.94 -21.91
N ALA A 774 24.42 -13.03 -21.99
CA ALA A 774 25.85 -13.38 -22.06
C ALA A 774 26.74 -12.37 -21.33
N LYS A 775 27.83 -12.87 -20.75
CA LYS A 775 28.97 -12.07 -20.33
C LYS A 775 30.08 -12.23 -21.38
N VAL A 776 30.57 -11.12 -21.89
CA VAL A 776 31.63 -11.04 -22.90
C VAL A 776 32.80 -10.30 -22.28
N VAL A 777 33.87 -11.01 -21.97
CA VAL A 777 35.01 -10.48 -21.17
C VAL A 777 36.31 -10.71 -21.91
N ARG A 778 37.13 -9.66 -22.01
CA ARG A 778 38.46 -9.74 -22.61
C ARG A 778 39.34 -10.72 -21.83
N VAL A 779 40.07 -11.56 -22.56
CA VAL A 779 41.10 -12.40 -21.99
C VAL A 779 42.34 -11.55 -21.80
N PRO A 780 42.94 -11.47 -20.60
CA PRO A 780 44.13 -10.69 -20.34
C PRO A 780 45.31 -11.00 -21.25
#